data_0c952068d8c3db2d2220631e39e31b0b
#
_entry.id   0c952068d8c3db2d2220631e39e31b0b
#
_cell.length_a   1.000
_cell.length_b   1.000
_cell.length_c   1.000
_cell.angle_alpha   90.00
_cell.angle_beta   90.00
_cell.angle_gamma   90.00
#
_symmetry.space_group_name_H-M   'P 1'
#
loop_
_entity.id
_entity.type
_entity.pdbx_description
1 polymer ?
#
loop_
_entity_poly.entity_id
_entity_poly.type
_entity_poly.pdbx_seq_one_letter_code
_entity_poly.pdbx_strand_id
1 'polypeptide(L)'
;MIDMDQESKQLLCHICGKRLSSVSTFNRHIKQVHLQEPLTGKDTKNIKCPLCEDKLKLSFGSHDQLVDHIEKIHFLTIIRSTLYFGNKEEFEAWRAVDNRNIDYAFQRGQKIKDDEYIYYNCNRSNTRGYDSKSNQRCSKAGGSIKISGLCPSRICAKITNSGVTVNYIETHAGHDDELRAKHLSKDQQEMLAEKLCAGVTKERILEDARILEEGKLTRMNILTRGDLSYIIRKFNINKQRHADDMTATALKVEELNCQDENTVFLFKQIGESHPQLQIEDFAIAFMNRTMERKLREFPKIICIDGTHGTNMRNFELTIVLVKDENNVGFPVSFLISNRLDQTIQNIFFRSLRERLGDYIKCEYIMTDDDAKYFNAWCQEMVKDEKPRRLLCTWHVIKNWNIQGRNKIKKIEIRKGMKYRMRHILKETDQTKFLELKEEYFKYLEEECEYDFLKYLQKHYFQSIERIMMWSHCYRINVGINTNMAIESLNKVIKYNKMKGKQNLRIEKLLDLLEDLVQDKMWKKIIDLERPNANSYQSRVGREAHIKAENEVKDKVIVLDSGEFKVFSTSVSGKFYIVKYNEMCDDECRTLYCDQCKVCIHKYQCQCPEYTIKTALCKHIHAVALAEKRSDFVVGPESDESPLCIDEPSTSRVRNQNEVDNFIEEITESQNTVSIDPSTKRETVLKDTFLKLKSLDDEEFYKMVEIINKTYNSSQAKKTQRVEKRKIEKQLYYPNKK
;
A
#
# COMPACT_ATOMS: atom_id res chain seq x y z
N MET A 1 -28.62 -5.38 45.02
CA MET A 1 -27.56 -6.39 44.86
C MET A 1 -28.22 -7.75 44.76
N ILE A 2 -27.92 -8.55 43.72
CA ILE A 2 -28.40 -9.91 43.61
C ILE A 2 -27.28 -10.77 44.20
N ASP A 3 -27.52 -11.29 45.45
CA ASP A 3 -26.60 -12.24 46.06
C ASP A 3 -26.73 -13.60 45.36
N MET A 4 -25.67 -14.11 44.81
CA MET A 4 -25.59 -15.45 44.25
C MET A 4 -24.93 -16.38 45.27
N ASP A 5 -25.64 -17.40 45.72
CA ASP A 5 -25.11 -18.47 46.55
C ASP A 5 -24.18 -19.36 45.71
N GLN A 6 -22.95 -19.58 46.16
CA GLN A 6 -21.88 -20.23 45.36
C GLN A 6 -22.13 -21.76 45.15
N GLU A 7 -23.06 -22.39 45.84
CA GLU A 7 -23.27 -23.84 45.76
C GLU A 7 -24.49 -24.30 44.91
N SER A 8 -25.40 -23.36 44.55
CA SER A 8 -26.53 -23.73 43.68
C SER A 8 -26.85 -22.55 42.78
N LYS A 9 -26.67 -22.57 41.54
CA LYS A 9 -27.03 -21.52 40.54
C LYS A 9 -28.45 -20.96 40.65
N GLN A 10 -28.97 -20.76 41.86
CA GLN A 10 -30.33 -20.29 42.19
C GLN A 10 -30.30 -18.86 42.76
N LEU A 11 -31.22 -18.03 42.32
CA LEU A 11 -31.39 -16.64 42.77
C LEU A 11 -32.31 -16.62 44.00
N LEU A 12 -31.87 -15.93 45.07
CA LEU A 12 -32.63 -15.80 46.30
C LEU A 12 -33.45 -14.50 46.29
N CYS A 13 -34.74 -14.55 46.60
CA CYS A 13 -35.57 -13.35 46.76
C CYS A 13 -35.24 -12.69 48.10
N HIS A 14 -34.70 -11.48 48.05
CA HIS A 14 -34.32 -10.71 49.25
C HIS A 14 -35.49 -10.24 50.12
N ILE A 15 -36.76 -10.35 49.62
CA ILE A 15 -37.95 -9.95 50.33
C ILE A 15 -38.60 -11.14 51.09
N CYS A 16 -38.65 -12.31 50.46
CA CYS A 16 -39.33 -13.48 51.03
C CYS A 16 -38.46 -14.74 51.15
N GLY A 17 -37.18 -14.68 50.80
CA GLY A 17 -36.25 -15.81 50.89
C GLY A 17 -36.47 -16.94 49.90
N LYS A 18 -37.39 -16.83 48.93
CA LYS A 18 -37.69 -17.86 47.96
C LYS A 18 -36.55 -18.03 46.96
N ARG A 19 -36.12 -19.27 46.74
CA ARG A 19 -35.10 -19.63 45.73
C ARG A 19 -35.77 -19.81 44.37
N LEU A 20 -35.17 -19.21 43.33
CA LEU A 20 -35.72 -19.14 41.97
C LEU A 20 -34.66 -19.53 40.95
N SER A 21 -35.04 -20.25 39.91
CA SER A 21 -34.14 -20.93 38.96
C SER A 21 -33.56 -20.03 37.88
N SER A 22 -34.09 -18.81 37.68
CA SER A 22 -33.61 -17.88 36.65
C SER A 22 -33.99 -16.43 36.96
N VAL A 23 -33.27 -15.47 36.31
CA VAL A 23 -33.56 -14.03 36.40
C VAL A 23 -34.96 -13.69 35.93
N SER A 24 -35.47 -14.38 34.92
CA SER A 24 -36.83 -14.16 34.41
C SER A 24 -37.90 -14.63 35.40
N THR A 25 -37.70 -15.76 36.09
CA THR A 25 -38.57 -16.23 37.18
C THR A 25 -38.49 -15.34 38.42
N PHE A 26 -37.31 -14.82 38.72
CA PHE A 26 -37.10 -13.83 39.79
C PHE A 26 -37.88 -12.55 39.51
N ASN A 27 -37.71 -11.95 38.34
CA ASN A 27 -38.41 -10.71 37.97
C ASN A 27 -39.91 -10.87 37.93
N ARG A 28 -40.42 -12.02 37.45
CA ARG A 28 -41.85 -12.35 37.48
C ARG A 28 -42.36 -12.51 38.92
N HIS A 29 -41.61 -13.18 39.79
CA HIS A 29 -41.94 -13.34 41.20
C HIS A 29 -42.00 -12.00 41.94
N ILE A 30 -41.02 -11.11 41.76
CA ILE A 30 -41.02 -9.75 42.37
C ILE A 30 -42.24 -8.95 41.92
N LYS A 31 -42.59 -9.03 40.63
CA LYS A 31 -43.74 -8.30 40.08
C LYS A 31 -45.09 -8.87 40.51
N GLN A 32 -45.22 -10.19 40.58
CA GLN A 32 -46.50 -10.86 40.88
C GLN A 32 -46.77 -11.07 42.40
N VAL A 33 -45.72 -11.31 43.18
CA VAL A 33 -45.83 -11.64 44.59
C VAL A 33 -45.61 -10.43 45.51
N HIS A 34 -44.65 -9.56 45.14
CA HIS A 34 -44.33 -8.39 45.93
C HIS A 34 -44.88 -7.07 45.36
N LEU A 35 -45.56 -7.13 44.22
CA LEU A 35 -46.16 -5.97 43.53
C LEU A 35 -45.17 -4.81 43.32
N GLN A 36 -43.88 -5.13 43.28
CA GLN A 36 -42.81 -4.17 43.04
C GLN A 36 -42.28 -4.30 41.60
N GLU A 37 -41.91 -3.20 40.98
CA GLU A 37 -41.14 -3.25 39.75
C GLU A 37 -39.77 -3.92 40.04
N PRO A 38 -39.39 -4.97 39.30
CA PRO A 38 -38.09 -5.60 39.52
C PRO A 38 -37.02 -4.57 39.39
N LEU A 39 -36.06 -4.51 40.36
CA LEU A 39 -34.83 -3.77 40.22
C LEU A 39 -33.98 -4.37 39.08
N THR A 40 -34.42 -4.15 37.87
CA THR A 40 -33.65 -4.46 36.68
C THR A 40 -32.54 -3.44 36.55
N GLY A 41 -31.54 -3.64 37.35
CA GLY A 41 -30.33 -2.85 37.30
C GLY A 41 -29.47 -3.21 36.12
N LYS A 42 -29.97 -3.07 34.92
CA LYS A 42 -29.23 -2.84 33.68
C LYS A 42 -30.20 -2.14 32.75
N ASP A 43 -29.96 -0.89 32.52
CA ASP A 43 -30.56 -0.15 31.41
C ASP A 43 -30.47 -1.01 30.15
N THR A 44 -31.60 -1.54 29.68
CA THR A 44 -31.71 -2.31 28.42
C THR A 44 -31.55 -1.39 27.20
N LYS A 45 -31.34 -0.10 27.42
CA LYS A 45 -31.08 0.92 26.39
C LYS A 45 -29.64 0.84 25.93
N ASN A 46 -29.37 -0.01 24.93
CA ASN A 46 -28.02 -0.26 24.42
C ASN A 46 -27.78 0.29 23.00
N ILE A 47 -28.79 0.92 22.39
CA ILE A 47 -28.74 1.40 21.01
C ILE A 47 -28.36 2.88 21.06
N LYS A 48 -27.22 3.23 20.46
CA LYS A 48 -26.75 4.61 20.33
C LYS A 48 -27.07 5.17 18.94
N CYS A 49 -27.43 6.46 18.89
CA CYS A 49 -27.55 7.18 17.63
C CYS A 49 -26.16 7.40 17.01
N PRO A 50 -25.98 7.10 15.72
CA PRO A 50 -24.69 7.29 15.06
C PRO A 50 -24.36 8.74 14.70
N LEU A 51 -25.33 9.66 14.84
CA LEU A 51 -25.22 11.07 14.50
C LEU A 51 -25.07 11.98 15.72
N CYS A 52 -25.45 11.48 16.91
CA CYS A 52 -25.26 12.25 18.16
C CYS A 52 -23.82 12.17 18.64
N GLU A 53 -23.29 13.29 19.15
CA GLU A 53 -22.00 13.31 19.81
C GLU A 53 -21.99 12.42 21.06
N ASP A 54 -20.88 11.76 21.35
CA ASP A 54 -20.71 10.85 22.49
C ASP A 54 -20.99 11.51 23.85
N LYS A 55 -20.92 12.85 23.93
CA LYS A 55 -21.22 13.63 25.15
C LYS A 55 -22.67 13.55 25.58
N LEU A 56 -23.62 13.35 24.68
CA LEU A 56 -25.05 13.33 24.97
C LEU A 56 -25.58 12.00 25.50
N LYS A 57 -24.81 10.91 25.42
CA LYS A 57 -25.09 9.54 25.92
C LYS A 57 -26.55 9.06 25.76
N LEU A 58 -27.26 9.54 24.72
CA LEU A 58 -28.62 9.10 24.42
C LEU A 58 -28.61 7.64 23.96
N SER A 59 -29.34 6.79 24.67
CA SER A 59 -29.49 5.36 24.35
C SER A 59 -30.96 5.00 24.22
N PHE A 60 -31.27 4.14 23.23
CA PHE A 60 -32.62 3.73 22.89
C PHE A 60 -32.80 2.26 23.20
N GLY A 61 -34.03 1.89 23.58
CA GLY A 61 -34.41 0.49 23.89
C GLY A 61 -34.79 -0.30 22.63
N SER A 62 -35.22 0.37 21.56
CA SER A 62 -35.65 -0.27 20.31
C SER A 62 -35.08 0.46 19.08
N HIS A 63 -35.07 -0.26 17.96
CA HIS A 63 -34.69 0.32 16.68
C HIS A 63 -35.68 1.43 16.23
N ASP A 64 -36.95 1.24 16.49
CA ASP A 64 -37.99 2.19 16.08
C ASP A 64 -37.81 3.54 16.83
N GLN A 65 -37.47 3.49 18.13
CA GLN A 65 -37.13 4.69 18.90
C GLN A 65 -35.88 5.42 18.33
N LEU A 66 -34.89 4.68 17.85
CA LEU A 66 -33.75 5.28 17.16
C LEU A 66 -34.16 5.96 15.87
N VAL A 67 -35.01 5.30 15.07
CA VAL A 67 -35.48 5.85 13.78
C VAL A 67 -36.31 7.11 14.03
N ASP A 68 -37.24 7.08 14.98
CA ASP A 68 -38.03 8.26 15.39
C ASP A 68 -37.14 9.43 15.85
N HIS A 69 -36.09 9.14 16.60
CA HIS A 69 -35.14 10.14 17.04
C HIS A 69 -34.36 10.76 15.84
N ILE A 70 -33.93 9.93 14.88
CA ILE A 70 -33.21 10.40 13.69
C ILE A 70 -34.12 11.30 12.85
N GLU A 71 -35.37 10.95 12.66
CA GLU A 71 -36.34 11.78 11.91
C GLU A 71 -36.66 13.11 12.62
N LYS A 72 -36.86 13.08 13.95
CA LYS A 72 -37.29 14.25 14.73
C LYS A 72 -36.16 15.21 15.11
N ILE A 73 -34.98 14.69 15.39
CA ILE A 73 -33.86 15.51 15.92
C ILE A 73 -32.82 15.83 14.83
N HIS A 74 -32.55 14.86 13.94
CA HIS A 74 -31.58 15.07 12.87
C HIS A 74 -32.25 15.43 11.53
N PHE A 75 -33.59 15.50 11.48
CA PHE A 75 -34.38 15.89 10.31
C PHE A 75 -34.08 15.09 9.05
N LEU A 76 -33.64 13.82 9.20
CA LEU A 76 -33.36 12.94 8.07
C LEU A 76 -34.62 12.21 7.63
N THR A 77 -34.91 12.25 6.33
CA THR A 77 -35.99 11.46 5.73
C THR A 77 -35.60 10.00 5.67
N ILE A 78 -36.32 9.13 6.37
CA ILE A 78 -36.11 7.69 6.37
C ILE A 78 -36.99 7.02 5.33
N ILE A 79 -36.37 6.49 4.29
CA ILE A 79 -37.05 5.75 3.21
C ILE A 79 -37.34 4.33 3.72
N ARG A 80 -38.61 3.94 3.67
CA ARG A 80 -39.12 2.63 4.08
C ARG A 80 -39.83 1.98 2.92
N SER A 81 -39.56 0.70 2.68
CA SER A 81 -40.28 -0.10 1.70
C SER A 81 -40.77 -1.41 2.33
N THR A 82 -41.94 -1.89 1.88
CA THR A 82 -42.43 -3.20 2.22
C THR A 82 -42.50 -4.04 0.96
N LEU A 83 -41.80 -5.17 0.96
CA LEU A 83 -41.71 -6.08 -0.18
C LEU A 83 -42.31 -7.43 0.16
N TYR A 84 -42.83 -8.11 -0.86
CA TYR A 84 -43.46 -9.44 -0.72
C TYR A 84 -42.79 -10.40 -1.70
N PHE A 85 -42.43 -11.58 -1.18
CA PHE A 85 -41.83 -12.67 -1.96
C PHE A 85 -42.63 -13.93 -1.77
N GLY A 86 -42.81 -14.72 -2.82
CA GLY A 86 -43.56 -15.94 -2.80
C GLY A 86 -42.94 -17.06 -1.96
N ASN A 87 -41.59 -17.04 -1.86
CA ASN A 87 -40.83 -18.05 -1.12
C ASN A 87 -39.52 -17.45 -0.59
N LYS A 88 -38.77 -18.26 0.16
CA LYS A 88 -37.51 -17.86 0.78
C LYS A 88 -36.40 -17.72 -0.26
N GLU A 89 -36.42 -18.48 -1.33
CA GLU A 89 -35.45 -18.45 -2.43
C GLU A 89 -35.51 -17.11 -3.17
N GLU A 90 -36.70 -16.60 -3.46
CA GLU A 90 -36.90 -15.28 -4.06
C GLU A 90 -36.38 -14.15 -3.15
N PHE A 91 -36.63 -14.24 -1.86
CA PHE A 91 -36.11 -13.30 -0.88
C PHE A 91 -34.55 -13.32 -0.84
N GLU A 92 -33.94 -14.49 -0.82
CA GLU A 92 -32.47 -14.58 -0.85
C GLU A 92 -31.88 -14.11 -2.20
N ALA A 93 -32.56 -14.37 -3.33
CA ALA A 93 -32.18 -13.81 -4.63
C ALA A 93 -32.22 -12.27 -4.62
N TRP A 94 -33.29 -11.67 -4.06
CA TRP A 94 -33.38 -10.23 -3.88
C TRP A 94 -32.25 -9.68 -2.97
N ARG A 95 -31.87 -10.42 -1.92
CA ARG A 95 -30.76 -10.04 -1.06
C ARG A 95 -29.41 -10.11 -1.80
N ALA A 96 -29.24 -10.99 -2.77
CA ALA A 96 -28.03 -11.10 -3.57
C ALA A 96 -27.86 -9.95 -4.56
N VAL A 97 -28.98 -9.34 -5.00
CA VAL A 97 -28.95 -8.14 -5.86
C VAL A 97 -28.44 -6.95 -5.04
N ASP A 98 -27.64 -6.08 -5.67
CA ASP A 98 -27.04 -4.88 -5.07
C ASP A 98 -26.26 -5.13 -3.76
N ASN A 99 -25.69 -6.34 -3.62
CA ASN A 99 -24.87 -6.73 -2.47
C ASN A 99 -25.55 -6.65 -1.10
N ARG A 100 -26.90 -6.67 -1.03
CA ARG A 100 -27.64 -6.64 0.27
C ARG A 100 -27.27 -7.80 1.19
N ASN A 101 -26.92 -8.96 0.65
CA ASN A 101 -26.45 -10.13 1.42
C ASN A 101 -25.08 -9.90 2.08
N ILE A 102 -24.31 -8.88 1.64
CA ILE A 102 -22.98 -8.49 2.15
C ILE A 102 -23.09 -7.29 3.08
N ASP A 103 -23.89 -6.30 2.69
CA ASP A 103 -24.02 -5.03 3.39
C ASP A 103 -24.85 -5.15 4.66
N TYR A 104 -25.67 -6.22 4.78
CA TYR A 104 -26.50 -6.49 5.95
C TYR A 104 -26.10 -7.81 6.60
N ALA A 105 -25.64 -7.74 7.85
CA ALA A 105 -25.29 -8.90 8.66
C ALA A 105 -26.48 -9.41 9.47
N PHE A 106 -26.60 -10.74 9.57
CA PHE A 106 -27.57 -11.37 10.46
C PHE A 106 -27.38 -10.89 11.90
N GLN A 107 -28.44 -10.39 12.50
CA GLN A 107 -28.47 -9.91 13.88
C GLN A 107 -29.08 -10.96 14.82
N ARG A 108 -30.27 -11.38 14.50
CA ARG A 108 -31.06 -12.38 15.28
C ARG A 108 -32.20 -12.96 14.47
N GLY A 109 -32.63 -14.16 14.84
CA GLY A 109 -33.91 -14.76 14.45
C GLY A 109 -34.83 -14.91 15.67
N GLN A 110 -36.13 -14.84 15.47
CA GLN A 110 -37.11 -15.05 16.49
C GLN A 110 -38.31 -15.78 15.88
N LYS A 111 -38.76 -16.87 16.51
CA LYS A 111 -40.03 -17.54 16.16
C LYS A 111 -41.13 -17.04 17.08
N ILE A 112 -42.25 -16.63 16.49
CA ILE A 112 -43.47 -16.21 17.21
C ILE A 112 -44.61 -17.00 16.60
N LYS A 113 -45.14 -18.00 17.32
CA LYS A 113 -46.08 -19.01 16.81
C LYS A 113 -45.46 -19.71 15.59
N ASP A 114 -46.14 -19.69 14.44
CA ASP A 114 -45.70 -20.31 13.19
C ASP A 114 -44.85 -19.40 12.31
N ASP A 115 -44.73 -18.12 12.68
CA ASP A 115 -43.97 -17.12 11.91
C ASP A 115 -42.52 -17.03 12.39
N GLU A 116 -41.58 -16.97 11.45
CA GLU A 116 -40.17 -16.72 11.72
C GLU A 116 -39.79 -15.27 11.32
N TYR A 117 -39.26 -14.52 12.27
CA TYR A 117 -38.74 -13.16 12.04
C TYR A 117 -37.24 -13.18 12.01
N ILE A 118 -36.63 -12.67 10.93
CA ILE A 118 -35.18 -12.56 10.76
C ILE A 118 -34.80 -11.09 10.59
N TYR A 119 -33.82 -10.65 11.36
CA TYR A 119 -33.34 -9.29 11.36
C TYR A 119 -31.90 -9.21 10.86
N TYR A 120 -31.68 -8.37 9.85
CA TYR A 120 -30.35 -8.07 9.31
C TYR A 120 -30.09 -6.58 9.46
N ASN A 121 -29.03 -6.22 10.18
CA ASN A 121 -28.61 -4.83 10.34
C ASN A 121 -27.47 -4.49 9.40
N CYS A 122 -27.36 -3.21 9.04
CA CYS A 122 -26.20 -2.70 8.28
C CYS A 122 -24.90 -3.17 8.93
N ASN A 123 -23.97 -3.70 8.13
CA ASN A 123 -22.71 -4.27 8.59
C ASN A 123 -21.79 -3.24 9.27
N ARG A 124 -22.04 -1.92 9.06
CA ARG A 124 -21.32 -0.81 9.73
C ARG A 124 -21.76 -0.59 11.18
N SER A 125 -22.90 -1.12 11.55
CA SER A 125 -23.51 -0.91 12.88
C SER A 125 -22.68 -1.52 14.01
N ASN A 126 -22.56 -0.78 15.10
CA ASN A 126 -22.01 -1.24 16.37
C ASN A 126 -22.99 -0.91 17.51
N THR A 127 -23.82 -1.88 17.85
CA THR A 127 -24.87 -1.70 18.87
C THR A 127 -24.32 -1.58 20.29
N ARG A 128 -23.11 -2.04 20.56
CA ARG A 128 -22.54 -2.14 21.90
C ARG A 128 -21.50 -1.09 22.25
N GLY A 129 -21.11 -0.20 21.27
CA GLY A 129 -20.12 0.84 21.51
C GLY A 129 -18.84 0.25 22.11
N TYR A 130 -18.11 -0.59 21.38
CA TYR A 130 -16.89 -1.20 21.87
C TYR A 130 -15.79 -0.14 21.97
N ASP A 131 -15.51 0.33 23.17
CA ASP A 131 -14.31 1.09 23.45
C ASP A 131 -13.16 0.11 23.67
N SER A 132 -12.13 0.18 22.84
CA SER A 132 -10.95 -0.66 22.97
C SER A 132 -10.27 -0.35 24.30
N LYS A 133 -10.24 -1.32 25.22
CA LYS A 133 -9.52 -1.21 26.51
C LYS A 133 -8.01 -1.51 26.37
N SER A 134 -7.54 -1.83 25.17
CA SER A 134 -6.14 -2.20 24.93
C SER A 134 -5.33 -0.98 24.53
N ASN A 135 -4.56 -0.43 25.44
CA ASN A 135 -3.57 0.62 25.18
C ASN A 135 -2.31 0.10 24.44
N GLN A 136 -2.23 -1.20 24.15
CA GLN A 136 -1.07 -1.84 23.53
C GLN A 136 -1.17 -1.95 22.00
N ARG A 137 -2.34 -1.77 21.39
CA ARG A 137 -2.53 -1.81 19.94
C ARG A 137 -2.81 -0.41 19.42
N CYS A 138 -1.92 0.08 18.54
CA CYS A 138 -2.22 1.29 17.77
C CYS A 138 -3.54 1.12 17.00
N SER A 139 -4.38 2.16 17.01
CA SER A 139 -5.53 2.24 16.13
C SER A 139 -5.07 2.13 14.66
N LYS A 140 -5.86 1.44 13.83
CA LYS A 140 -5.60 1.41 12.38
C LYS A 140 -5.73 2.83 11.82
N ALA A 141 -4.87 3.24 10.90
CA ALA A 141 -4.92 4.57 10.30
C ALA A 141 -6.28 4.88 9.65
N GLY A 142 -6.93 3.89 9.03
CA GLY A 142 -8.28 4.03 8.48
C GLY A 142 -9.41 3.96 9.52
N GLY A 143 -9.10 3.90 10.82
CA GLY A 143 -10.10 3.77 11.88
C GLY A 143 -10.86 2.43 11.88
N SER A 144 -11.92 2.36 12.67
CA SER A 144 -12.86 1.24 12.67
C SER A 144 -13.80 1.33 11.47
N ILE A 145 -14.10 0.18 10.84
CA ILE A 145 -15.21 0.09 9.87
C ILE A 145 -16.58 0.15 10.55
N LYS A 146 -16.64 -0.09 11.86
CA LYS A 146 -17.88 0.05 12.66
C LYS A 146 -18.03 1.48 13.13
N ILE A 147 -19.25 2.02 13.00
CA ILE A 147 -19.63 3.35 13.49
C ILE A 147 -19.91 3.33 14.99
N SER A 148 -19.89 4.48 15.62
CA SER A 148 -20.23 4.64 17.04
C SER A 148 -21.75 4.64 17.22
N GLY A 149 -22.43 3.52 16.92
CA GLY A 149 -23.88 3.40 17.07
C GLY A 149 -24.49 2.41 16.09
N LEU A 150 -25.81 2.46 15.99
CA LEU A 150 -26.61 1.61 15.09
C LEU A 150 -27.07 2.44 13.88
N CYS A 151 -26.65 2.05 12.68
CA CYS A 151 -27.22 2.59 11.45
C CYS A 151 -28.72 2.26 11.37
N PRO A 152 -29.59 3.21 10.99
CA PRO A 152 -31.04 2.96 10.87
C PRO A 152 -31.38 1.96 9.77
N SER A 153 -30.51 1.79 8.79
CA SER A 153 -30.74 0.86 7.67
C SER A 153 -30.79 -0.59 8.15
N ARG A 154 -31.89 -1.29 7.80
CA ARG A 154 -32.21 -2.61 8.32
C ARG A 154 -33.16 -3.37 7.41
N ILE A 155 -32.97 -4.68 7.30
CA ILE A 155 -33.92 -5.63 6.68
C ILE A 155 -34.58 -6.46 7.78
N CYS A 156 -35.88 -6.43 7.86
CA CYS A 156 -36.70 -7.29 8.73
C CYS A 156 -37.57 -8.19 7.86
N ALA A 157 -37.24 -9.47 7.81
CA ALA A 157 -38.00 -10.46 7.06
C ALA A 157 -38.92 -11.27 8.01
N LYS A 158 -40.22 -11.29 7.70
CA LYS A 158 -41.19 -12.17 8.31
C LYS A 158 -41.47 -13.31 7.34
N ILE A 159 -41.09 -14.52 7.74
CA ILE A 159 -41.30 -15.76 6.96
C ILE A 159 -42.53 -16.46 7.51
N THR A 160 -43.47 -16.71 6.64
CA THR A 160 -44.73 -17.43 6.91
C THR A 160 -44.87 -18.61 5.96
N ASN A 161 -45.83 -19.47 6.18
CA ASN A 161 -46.15 -20.56 5.26
C ASN A 161 -46.62 -20.07 3.88
N SER A 162 -47.09 -18.82 3.76
CA SER A 162 -47.60 -18.22 2.53
C SER A 162 -46.61 -17.37 1.78
N GLY A 163 -45.39 -17.17 2.31
CA GLY A 163 -44.36 -16.36 1.71
C GLY A 163 -43.55 -15.52 2.69
N VAL A 164 -42.79 -14.56 2.17
CA VAL A 164 -41.90 -13.69 2.96
C VAL A 164 -42.30 -12.22 2.79
N THR A 165 -42.61 -11.58 3.90
CA THR A 165 -42.83 -10.12 3.95
C THR A 165 -41.59 -9.44 4.51
N VAL A 166 -41.04 -8.47 3.79
CA VAL A 166 -39.82 -7.76 4.17
C VAL A 166 -40.12 -6.29 4.40
N ASN A 167 -39.85 -5.81 5.60
CA ASN A 167 -39.78 -4.39 5.91
C ASN A 167 -38.32 -3.93 5.80
N TYR A 168 -38.05 -3.10 4.83
CA TYR A 168 -36.72 -2.63 4.52
C TYR A 168 -36.61 -1.11 4.76
N ILE A 169 -35.62 -0.70 5.57
CA ILE A 169 -35.22 0.68 5.76
C ILE A 169 -33.95 0.89 4.94
N GLU A 170 -34.05 1.71 3.90
CA GLU A 170 -32.99 1.92 2.92
C GLU A 170 -31.98 2.97 3.37
N THR A 171 -32.43 3.98 4.13
CA THR A 171 -31.60 5.11 4.53
C THR A 171 -30.51 4.72 5.49
N HIS A 172 -29.28 4.97 5.13
CA HIS A 172 -28.10 4.83 5.99
C HIS A 172 -27.78 6.16 6.68
N ALA A 173 -27.25 6.09 7.91
CA ALA A 173 -26.78 7.26 8.64
C ALA A 173 -25.53 6.94 9.49
N GLY A 174 -24.67 7.94 9.66
CA GLY A 174 -23.43 7.85 10.42
C GLY A 174 -22.26 7.24 9.64
N HIS A 175 -22.42 6.94 8.37
CA HIS A 175 -21.35 6.48 7.47
C HIS A 175 -21.74 6.66 6.01
N ASP A 176 -20.74 6.69 5.15
CA ASP A 176 -20.90 6.67 3.71
C ASP A 176 -20.78 5.25 3.16
N ASP A 177 -20.99 5.10 1.84
CA ASP A 177 -20.78 3.85 1.11
C ASP A 177 -19.29 3.66 0.80
N GLU A 178 -18.49 3.37 1.83
CA GLU A 178 -17.06 3.20 1.70
C GLU A 178 -16.70 1.80 1.21
N LEU A 179 -15.96 1.74 0.10
CA LEU A 179 -15.51 0.50 -0.51
C LEU A 179 -14.70 -0.39 0.45
N ARG A 180 -13.91 0.23 1.35
CA ARG A 180 -13.11 -0.47 2.38
C ARG A 180 -13.94 -1.26 3.39
N ALA A 181 -15.20 -0.92 3.54
CA ALA A 181 -16.11 -1.55 4.49
C ALA A 181 -16.91 -2.73 3.88
N LYS A 182 -16.89 -2.85 2.53
CA LYS A 182 -17.56 -3.94 1.84
C LYS A 182 -16.80 -5.26 2.00
N HIS A 183 -17.54 -6.35 2.14
CA HIS A 183 -17.00 -7.70 2.17
C HIS A 183 -17.12 -8.36 0.79
N LEU A 184 -16.35 -9.41 0.55
CA LEU A 184 -16.57 -10.26 -0.63
C LEU A 184 -17.82 -11.11 -0.41
N SER A 185 -18.66 -11.24 -1.45
CA SER A 185 -19.80 -12.14 -1.41
C SER A 185 -19.36 -13.60 -1.30
N LYS A 186 -20.28 -14.48 -0.92
CA LYS A 186 -20.01 -15.91 -0.86
C LYS A 186 -19.63 -16.43 -2.26
N ASP A 187 -20.36 -16.01 -3.28
CA ASP A 187 -20.13 -16.40 -4.67
C ASP A 187 -18.75 -15.89 -5.19
N GLN A 188 -18.39 -14.65 -4.83
CA GLN A 188 -17.05 -14.11 -5.14
C GLN A 188 -15.94 -14.90 -4.43
N GLN A 189 -16.14 -15.29 -3.18
CA GLN A 189 -15.18 -16.13 -2.45
C GLN A 189 -15.08 -17.53 -3.07
N GLU A 190 -16.19 -18.15 -3.46
CA GLU A 190 -16.23 -19.45 -4.13
C GLU A 190 -15.57 -19.39 -5.51
N MET A 191 -15.87 -18.38 -6.33
CA MET A 191 -15.21 -18.14 -7.61
C MET A 191 -13.70 -17.97 -7.46
N LEU A 192 -13.26 -17.19 -6.48
CA LEU A 192 -11.83 -17.01 -6.19
C LEU A 192 -11.20 -18.32 -5.71
N ALA A 193 -11.93 -19.12 -4.91
CA ALA A 193 -11.48 -20.42 -4.48
C ALA A 193 -11.38 -21.42 -5.64
N GLU A 194 -12.31 -21.43 -6.58
CA GLU A 194 -12.26 -22.25 -7.79
C GLU A 194 -11.05 -21.89 -8.66
N LYS A 195 -10.80 -20.59 -8.91
CA LYS A 195 -9.60 -20.13 -9.62
C LYS A 195 -8.33 -20.61 -8.93
N LEU A 196 -8.25 -20.43 -7.63
CA LEU A 196 -7.16 -20.89 -6.81
C LEU A 196 -7.05 -22.45 -6.86
N CYS A 197 -8.13 -23.22 -6.77
CA CYS A 197 -8.16 -24.69 -6.90
C CYS A 197 -7.76 -25.18 -8.29
N ALA A 198 -8.04 -24.40 -9.32
CA ALA A 198 -7.60 -24.66 -10.69
C ALA A 198 -6.10 -24.42 -10.91
N GLY A 199 -5.37 -23.94 -9.89
CA GLY A 199 -3.93 -23.67 -9.97
C GLY A 199 -3.57 -22.26 -10.46
N VAL A 200 -4.53 -21.34 -10.49
CA VAL A 200 -4.26 -19.94 -10.81
C VAL A 200 -3.48 -19.31 -9.67
N THR A 201 -2.40 -18.61 -9.96
CA THR A 201 -1.58 -17.94 -8.94
C THR A 201 -2.35 -16.78 -8.29
N LYS A 202 -1.96 -16.41 -7.05
CA LYS A 202 -2.54 -15.23 -6.40
C LYS A 202 -2.37 -13.97 -7.23
N GLU A 203 -1.21 -13.84 -7.83
CA GLU A 203 -0.82 -12.72 -8.66
C GLU A 203 -1.78 -12.59 -9.85
N ARG A 204 -2.02 -13.69 -10.55
CA ARG A 204 -2.95 -13.69 -11.70
C ARG A 204 -4.39 -13.38 -11.29
N ILE A 205 -4.83 -13.87 -10.13
CA ILE A 205 -6.17 -13.52 -9.61
C ILE A 205 -6.28 -12.04 -9.29
N LEU A 206 -5.21 -11.45 -8.72
CA LEU A 206 -5.19 -10.03 -8.43
C LEU A 206 -5.17 -9.19 -9.70
N GLU A 207 -4.45 -9.60 -10.74
CA GLU A 207 -4.50 -8.97 -12.06
C GLU A 207 -5.91 -9.01 -12.66
N ASP A 208 -6.50 -10.19 -12.74
CA ASP A 208 -7.86 -10.36 -13.26
C ASP A 208 -8.88 -9.52 -12.48
N ALA A 209 -8.74 -9.46 -11.16
CA ALA A 209 -9.65 -8.70 -10.29
C ALA A 209 -9.50 -7.18 -10.47
N ARG A 210 -8.38 -6.70 -11.01
CA ARG A 210 -8.08 -5.28 -11.25
C ARG A 210 -8.56 -4.76 -12.60
N ILE A 211 -9.14 -5.61 -13.43
CA ILE A 211 -9.82 -5.18 -14.64
C ILE A 211 -11.07 -4.44 -14.22
N LEU A 212 -11.17 -3.18 -14.62
CA LEU A 212 -12.32 -2.33 -14.30
C LEU A 212 -13.45 -2.62 -15.29
N GLU A 213 -14.59 -3.04 -14.78
CA GLU A 213 -15.81 -3.15 -15.55
C GLU A 213 -16.52 -1.80 -15.57
N GLU A 214 -16.79 -1.26 -16.75
CA GLU A 214 -17.45 0.05 -16.96
C GLU A 214 -16.77 1.23 -16.25
N GLY A 215 -15.48 1.16 -15.98
CA GLY A 215 -14.73 2.23 -15.28
C GLY A 215 -15.10 2.44 -13.81
N LYS A 216 -15.89 1.53 -13.19
CA LYS A 216 -16.31 1.64 -11.79
C LYS A 216 -15.45 0.76 -10.87
N LEU A 217 -15.00 1.36 -9.79
CA LEU A 217 -14.25 0.65 -8.75
C LEU A 217 -15.18 -0.20 -7.87
N THR A 218 -14.86 -1.47 -7.70
CA THR A 218 -15.62 -2.43 -6.87
C THR A 218 -14.76 -3.02 -5.76
N ARG A 219 -15.37 -3.76 -4.81
CA ARG A 219 -14.62 -4.48 -3.76
C ARG A 219 -13.66 -5.52 -4.34
N MET A 220 -13.99 -6.11 -5.49
CA MET A 220 -13.12 -7.05 -6.19
C MET A 220 -11.83 -6.39 -6.67
N ASN A 221 -11.89 -5.17 -7.21
CA ASN A 221 -10.73 -4.47 -7.72
C ASN A 221 -9.70 -4.13 -6.63
N ILE A 222 -10.15 -3.92 -5.38
CA ILE A 222 -9.27 -3.65 -4.22
C ILE A 222 -8.92 -4.92 -3.43
N LEU A 223 -8.96 -6.11 -4.06
CA LEU A 223 -8.47 -7.35 -3.46
C LEU A 223 -7.02 -7.22 -3.01
N THR A 224 -6.72 -7.78 -1.85
CA THR A 224 -5.37 -7.84 -1.30
C THR A 224 -4.85 -9.28 -1.26
N ARG A 225 -3.53 -9.46 -1.16
CA ARG A 225 -2.93 -10.77 -0.88
C ARG A 225 -3.42 -11.38 0.44
N GLY A 226 -3.82 -10.53 1.40
CA GLY A 226 -4.42 -10.96 2.65
C GLY A 226 -5.77 -11.64 2.44
N ASP A 227 -6.62 -11.06 1.59
CA ASP A 227 -7.92 -11.64 1.24
C ASP A 227 -7.74 -13.01 0.56
N LEU A 228 -6.84 -13.11 -0.43
CA LEU A 228 -6.52 -14.37 -1.10
C LEU A 228 -5.85 -15.39 -0.16
N SER A 229 -5.03 -14.93 0.79
CA SER A 229 -4.44 -15.81 1.81
C SER A 229 -5.49 -16.36 2.77
N TYR A 230 -6.53 -15.57 3.06
CA TYR A 230 -7.69 -16.07 3.81
C TYR A 230 -8.46 -17.11 3.01
N ILE A 231 -8.73 -16.87 1.73
CA ILE A 231 -9.42 -17.82 0.85
C ILE A 231 -8.61 -19.09 0.67
N ILE A 232 -7.28 -19.00 0.46
CA ILE A 232 -6.37 -20.15 0.39
C ILE A 232 -6.40 -20.97 1.67
N ARG A 233 -6.40 -20.36 2.83
CA ARG A 233 -6.55 -21.09 4.11
C ARG A 233 -7.90 -21.77 4.22
N LYS A 234 -8.93 -21.19 3.63
CA LYS A 234 -10.28 -21.76 3.59
C LYS A 234 -10.45 -22.89 2.57
N PHE A 235 -9.69 -22.91 1.50
CA PHE A 235 -9.90 -23.78 0.31
C PHE A 235 -8.67 -24.47 -0.41
N ASN A 236 -7.37 -24.30 -0.40
CA ASN A 236 -6.04 -24.94 -0.88
C ASN A 236 -5.56 -25.17 -2.37
N ILE A 237 -4.19 -24.73 -3.00
CA ILE A 237 -3.74 -24.73 -4.49
C ILE A 237 -2.30 -24.43 -5.09
N ASN A 238 -1.65 -24.51 -6.66
CA ASN A 238 -0.41 -23.98 -7.47
C ASN A 238 -0.04 -24.27 -9.01
N LYS A 239 0.96 -23.49 -10.00
CA LYS A 239 1.43 -23.76 -11.44
C LYS A 239 2.44 -22.99 -12.40
N GLN A 240 2.81 -23.32 -13.81
CA GLN A 240 3.91 -22.96 -14.81
C GLN A 240 3.68 -22.86 -16.38
N ARG A 241 4.67 -22.31 -17.32
CA ARG A 241 4.68 -22.02 -18.82
C ARG A 241 5.40 -23.01 -19.83
N HIS A 242 6.61 -22.77 -20.43
CA HIS A 242 7.29 -23.53 -21.50
C HIS A 242 8.57 -24.24 -21.01
N ALA A 243 9.10 -25.24 -21.79
CA ALA A 243 10.25 -26.03 -21.34
C ALA A 243 11.58 -25.26 -21.38
N ASP A 244 11.89 -24.56 -22.47
CA ASP A 244 13.10 -23.75 -22.60
C ASP A 244 12.88 -22.31 -22.12
N ASP A 245 13.85 -21.77 -21.34
CA ASP A 245 13.77 -20.46 -20.74
C ASP A 245 13.94 -19.31 -21.74
N MET A 246 14.86 -19.47 -22.72
CA MET A 246 15.10 -18.40 -23.69
C MET A 246 13.93 -18.28 -24.67
N THR A 247 13.42 -19.40 -25.17
CA THR A 247 12.21 -19.44 -26.01
C THR A 247 11.00 -18.86 -25.26
N ALA A 248 10.81 -19.23 -23.99
CA ALA A 248 9.74 -18.67 -23.19
C ALA A 248 9.90 -17.15 -22.94
N THR A 249 11.14 -16.69 -22.83
CA THR A 249 11.45 -15.25 -22.70
C THR A 249 11.14 -14.51 -24.00
N ALA A 250 11.50 -15.05 -25.16
CA ALA A 250 11.16 -14.45 -26.46
C ALA A 250 9.64 -14.33 -26.66
N LEU A 251 8.89 -15.39 -26.37
CA LEU A 251 7.41 -15.36 -26.40
C LEU A 251 6.82 -14.31 -25.44
N LYS A 252 7.41 -14.15 -24.25
CA LYS A 252 6.97 -13.11 -23.32
C LYS A 252 7.27 -11.71 -23.84
N VAL A 253 8.39 -11.49 -24.50
CA VAL A 253 8.72 -10.21 -25.14
C VAL A 253 7.71 -9.87 -26.24
N GLU A 254 7.36 -10.83 -27.09
CA GLU A 254 6.31 -10.63 -28.10
C GLU A 254 4.96 -10.30 -27.46
N GLU A 255 4.57 -11.03 -26.40
CA GLU A 255 3.34 -10.76 -25.66
C GLU A 255 3.31 -9.33 -25.11
N LEU A 256 4.40 -8.86 -24.49
CA LEU A 256 4.50 -7.52 -23.93
C LEU A 256 4.41 -6.43 -25.01
N ASN A 257 5.11 -6.59 -26.12
CA ASN A 257 5.09 -5.63 -27.21
C ASN A 257 3.81 -5.67 -28.06
N CYS A 258 3.03 -6.76 -27.99
CA CYS A 258 1.68 -6.80 -28.57
C CYS A 258 0.64 -6.09 -27.69
N GLN A 259 0.84 -6.06 -26.38
CA GLN A 259 -0.06 -5.39 -25.43
C GLN A 259 0.15 -3.87 -25.42
N ASP A 260 1.40 -3.45 -25.44
CA ASP A 260 1.79 -2.03 -25.48
C ASP A 260 3.08 -1.92 -26.30
N GLU A 261 2.99 -1.21 -27.42
CA GLU A 261 4.08 -1.08 -28.39
C GLU A 261 5.33 -0.54 -27.72
N ASN A 262 6.48 -1.21 -27.95
CA ASN A 262 7.78 -0.87 -27.35
C ASN A 262 7.88 -0.98 -25.82
N THR A 263 7.05 -1.79 -25.17
CA THR A 263 7.24 -2.08 -23.74
C THR A 263 8.61 -2.68 -23.47
N VAL A 264 9.04 -3.64 -24.30
CA VAL A 264 10.44 -4.11 -24.34
C VAL A 264 11.16 -3.35 -25.45
N PHE A 265 11.99 -2.39 -25.07
CA PHE A 265 12.68 -1.49 -26.00
C PHE A 265 14.14 -1.89 -26.31
N LEU A 266 14.66 -2.90 -25.62
CA LEU A 266 15.93 -3.54 -25.91
C LEU A 266 15.78 -5.04 -25.69
N PHE A 267 16.00 -5.83 -26.74
CA PHE A 267 16.05 -7.28 -26.63
C PHE A 267 17.15 -7.83 -27.56
N LYS A 268 18.15 -8.46 -26.98
CA LYS A 268 19.24 -9.16 -27.67
C LYS A 268 19.38 -10.55 -27.07
N GLN A 269 19.11 -11.56 -27.85
CA GLN A 269 19.25 -12.95 -27.44
C GLN A 269 20.69 -13.46 -27.58
N ILE A 270 21.00 -14.51 -26.82
CA ILE A 270 22.26 -15.26 -27.01
C ILE A 270 22.20 -15.90 -28.41
N GLY A 271 23.26 -15.74 -29.17
CA GLY A 271 23.33 -16.25 -30.55
C GLY A 271 23.03 -15.20 -31.63
N GLU A 272 22.47 -14.06 -31.28
CA GLU A 272 22.22 -12.95 -32.21
C GLU A 272 23.44 -12.06 -32.39
N SER A 273 23.62 -11.50 -33.59
CA SER A 273 24.64 -10.46 -33.84
C SER A 273 24.17 -9.08 -33.40
N HIS A 274 25.04 -8.31 -32.79
CA HIS A 274 24.77 -6.92 -32.42
C HIS A 274 26.03 -6.07 -32.61
N PRO A 275 25.93 -4.80 -33.05
CA PRO A 275 27.09 -3.98 -33.38
C PRO A 275 28.09 -3.77 -32.23
N GLN A 276 27.65 -3.79 -30.98
CA GLN A 276 28.45 -3.47 -29.80
C GLN A 276 28.45 -4.57 -28.72
N LEU A 277 27.72 -5.67 -28.92
CA LEU A 277 27.64 -6.81 -28.01
C LEU A 277 28.14 -8.07 -28.70
N GLN A 278 28.69 -8.99 -27.90
CA GLN A 278 29.14 -10.28 -28.40
C GLN A 278 27.96 -11.26 -28.63
N ILE A 279 28.22 -12.35 -29.34
CA ILE A 279 27.18 -13.35 -29.64
C ILE A 279 26.62 -13.97 -28.34
N GLU A 280 27.45 -14.14 -27.33
CA GLU A 280 27.10 -14.71 -26.01
C GLU A 280 26.41 -13.73 -25.08
N ASP A 281 26.40 -12.43 -25.42
CA ASP A 281 25.76 -11.43 -24.58
C ASP A 281 24.24 -11.55 -24.67
N PHE A 282 23.61 -11.32 -23.53
CA PHE A 282 22.15 -11.25 -23.36
C PHE A 282 21.78 -9.90 -22.77
N ALA A 283 20.78 -9.27 -23.34
CA ALA A 283 20.22 -8.03 -22.80
C ALA A 283 18.72 -7.97 -23.07
N ILE A 284 17.96 -7.61 -22.03
CA ILE A 284 16.55 -7.27 -22.15
C ILE A 284 16.25 -6.09 -21.25
N ALA A 285 15.64 -5.05 -21.81
CA ALA A 285 15.19 -3.88 -21.05
C ALA A 285 13.73 -3.57 -21.37
N PHE A 286 12.99 -3.21 -20.32
CA PHE A 286 11.59 -2.87 -20.48
C PHE A 286 11.14 -1.67 -19.63
N MET A 287 10.11 -1.01 -20.13
CA MET A 287 9.41 0.12 -19.52
C MET A 287 8.01 0.18 -20.12
N ASN A 288 6.96 0.07 -19.32
CA ASN A 288 5.59 0.31 -19.76
C ASN A 288 5.21 1.81 -19.67
N ARG A 289 4.04 2.20 -20.17
CA ARG A 289 3.58 3.60 -20.19
C ARG A 289 3.52 4.23 -18.81
N THR A 290 3.08 3.48 -17.80
CA THR A 290 3.03 3.97 -16.42
C THR A 290 4.43 4.30 -15.90
N MET A 291 5.41 3.44 -16.16
CA MET A 291 6.81 3.67 -15.77
C MET A 291 7.38 4.91 -16.47
N GLU A 292 7.09 5.07 -17.76
CA GLU A 292 7.49 6.24 -18.55
C GLU A 292 6.89 7.52 -17.97
N ARG A 293 5.59 7.54 -17.71
CA ARG A 293 4.91 8.69 -17.12
C ARG A 293 5.53 9.06 -15.77
N LYS A 294 5.77 8.10 -14.89
CA LYS A 294 6.41 8.34 -13.59
C LYS A 294 7.84 8.87 -13.73
N LEU A 295 8.59 8.45 -14.73
CA LEU A 295 9.90 9.01 -15.02
C LEU A 295 9.82 10.48 -15.47
N ARG A 296 8.87 10.84 -16.31
CA ARG A 296 8.62 12.20 -16.79
C ARG A 296 8.07 13.13 -15.69
N GLU A 297 7.24 12.58 -14.81
CA GLU A 297 6.62 13.32 -13.70
C GLU A 297 7.62 13.63 -12.58
N PHE A 298 8.54 12.69 -12.28
CA PHE A 298 9.49 12.80 -11.16
C PHE A 298 10.97 12.66 -11.59
N PRO A 299 11.44 13.46 -12.55
CA PRO A 299 12.79 13.29 -13.11
C PRO A 299 13.90 13.83 -12.20
N LYS A 300 13.57 14.63 -11.17
CA LYS A 300 14.54 15.37 -10.36
C LYS A 300 15.63 14.50 -9.77
N ILE A 301 15.28 13.35 -9.21
CA ILE A 301 16.20 12.43 -8.54
C ILE A 301 16.04 11.03 -9.13
N ILE A 302 17.08 10.51 -9.74
CA ILE A 302 17.12 9.17 -10.31
C ILE A 302 18.07 8.31 -9.46
N CYS A 303 17.60 7.15 -9.06
CA CYS A 303 18.38 6.14 -8.36
C CYS A 303 18.65 4.98 -9.30
N ILE A 304 19.89 4.51 -9.39
CA ILE A 304 20.28 3.39 -10.24
C ILE A 304 21.11 2.41 -9.41
N ASP A 305 20.77 1.14 -9.48
CA ASP A 305 21.48 0.07 -8.76
C ASP A 305 21.30 -1.27 -9.48
N GLY A 306 22.31 -2.14 -9.37
CA GLY A 306 22.29 -3.50 -9.88
C GLY A 306 22.17 -4.53 -8.78
N THR A 307 21.47 -5.64 -9.06
CA THR A 307 21.33 -6.74 -8.12
C THR A 307 21.44 -8.10 -8.77
N HIS A 308 22.10 -9.04 -8.10
CA HIS A 308 22.28 -10.42 -8.54
C HIS A 308 21.34 -11.38 -7.78
N GLY A 309 21.29 -12.65 -8.22
CA GLY A 309 20.50 -13.70 -7.58
C GLY A 309 18.99 -13.53 -7.77
N THR A 310 18.58 -12.92 -8.87
CA THR A 310 17.17 -12.75 -9.27
C THR A 310 16.71 -13.79 -10.28
N ASN A 311 17.64 -14.49 -10.92
CA ASN A 311 17.34 -15.49 -11.95
C ASN A 311 18.36 -16.65 -11.92
N MET A 312 17.98 -17.77 -12.54
CA MET A 312 18.77 -19.01 -12.57
C MET A 312 20.08 -18.91 -13.34
N ARG A 313 20.21 -17.90 -14.21
CA ARG A 313 21.43 -17.66 -15.01
C ARG A 313 22.40 -16.68 -14.33
N ASN A 314 22.02 -16.15 -13.14
CA ASN A 314 22.77 -15.16 -12.39
C ASN A 314 23.07 -13.86 -13.18
N PHE A 315 22.21 -13.50 -14.13
CA PHE A 315 22.29 -12.22 -14.83
C PHE A 315 21.96 -11.09 -13.86
N GLU A 316 22.65 -9.95 -14.00
CA GLU A 316 22.37 -8.75 -13.22
C GLU A 316 21.01 -8.16 -13.61
N LEU A 317 20.24 -7.77 -12.62
CA LEU A 317 19.06 -6.94 -12.78
C LEU A 317 19.44 -5.49 -12.37
N THR A 318 19.57 -4.61 -13.35
CA THR A 318 19.72 -3.15 -13.13
C THR A 318 18.34 -2.53 -13.02
N ILE A 319 18.13 -1.69 -12.01
CA ILE A 319 16.88 -1.00 -11.73
C ILE A 319 17.11 0.50 -11.79
N VAL A 320 16.28 1.20 -12.57
CA VAL A 320 16.15 2.66 -12.53
C VAL A 320 14.91 3.01 -11.74
N LEU A 321 15.04 3.87 -10.75
CA LEU A 321 13.97 4.21 -9.81
C LEU A 321 13.91 5.72 -9.61
N VAL A 322 12.70 6.29 -9.56
CA VAL A 322 12.42 7.67 -9.14
C VAL A 322 11.72 7.69 -7.78
N LYS A 323 11.66 8.85 -7.16
CA LYS A 323 10.86 9.08 -5.95
C LYS A 323 9.65 9.92 -6.30
N ASP A 324 8.48 9.43 -5.92
CA ASP A 324 7.22 10.16 -6.08
C ASP A 324 7.05 11.29 -5.05
N GLU A 325 5.95 12.01 -5.12
CA GLU A 325 5.59 13.11 -4.23
C GLU A 325 5.56 12.75 -2.75
N ASN A 326 5.30 11.49 -2.42
CA ASN A 326 5.30 10.95 -1.06
C ASN A 326 6.66 10.36 -0.64
N ASN A 327 7.72 10.62 -1.41
CA ASN A 327 9.05 10.07 -1.18
C ASN A 327 9.12 8.53 -1.26
N VAL A 328 8.16 7.90 -1.94
CA VAL A 328 8.12 6.46 -2.18
C VAL A 328 8.84 6.15 -3.49
N GLY A 329 9.72 5.14 -3.47
CA GLY A 329 10.44 4.73 -4.67
C GLY A 329 9.54 3.98 -5.66
N PHE A 330 9.52 4.44 -6.92
CA PHE A 330 8.82 3.80 -8.03
C PHE A 330 9.83 3.36 -9.11
N PRO A 331 9.88 2.06 -9.51
CA PRO A 331 10.76 1.60 -10.58
C PRO A 331 10.23 2.09 -11.93
N VAL A 332 11.13 2.66 -12.75
CA VAL A 332 10.77 3.27 -14.04
C VAL A 332 11.42 2.59 -15.24
N SER A 333 12.46 1.79 -15.03
CA SER A 333 12.99 0.91 -16.06
C SER A 333 13.81 -0.22 -15.46
N PHE A 334 13.89 -1.34 -16.16
CA PHE A 334 14.68 -2.51 -15.77
C PHE A 334 15.54 -2.97 -16.94
N LEU A 335 16.76 -3.42 -16.63
CA LEU A 335 17.65 -4.12 -17.55
C LEU A 335 18.07 -5.45 -16.91
N ILE A 336 17.96 -6.54 -17.65
CA ILE A 336 18.54 -7.85 -17.28
C ILE A 336 19.63 -8.18 -18.28
N SER A 337 20.88 -8.38 -17.81
CA SER A 337 22.01 -8.69 -18.68
C SER A 337 23.02 -9.58 -17.97
N ASN A 338 23.74 -10.41 -18.76
CA ASN A 338 24.92 -11.14 -18.32
C ASN A 338 26.19 -10.27 -18.32
N ARG A 339 26.12 -9.11 -18.95
CA ARG A 339 27.24 -8.16 -19.03
C ARG A 339 27.11 -7.08 -17.94
N LEU A 340 28.24 -6.71 -17.32
CA LEU A 340 28.28 -5.85 -16.12
C LEU A 340 29.00 -4.52 -16.33
N ASP A 341 29.55 -4.28 -17.51
CA ASP A 341 30.40 -3.12 -17.82
C ASP A 341 29.60 -1.86 -18.23
N GLN A 342 30.31 -0.76 -18.45
CA GLN A 342 29.72 0.49 -18.90
C GLN A 342 29.08 0.37 -20.30
N THR A 343 29.59 -0.52 -21.16
CA THR A 343 29.08 -0.69 -22.53
C THR A 343 27.61 -1.08 -22.57
N ILE A 344 27.20 -2.06 -21.75
CA ILE A 344 25.81 -2.46 -21.69
C ILE A 344 24.93 -1.36 -21.11
N GLN A 345 25.44 -0.57 -20.14
CA GLN A 345 24.71 0.56 -19.60
C GLN A 345 24.53 1.69 -20.62
N ASN A 346 25.54 1.95 -21.46
CA ASN A 346 25.42 2.90 -22.57
C ASN A 346 24.33 2.47 -23.56
N ILE A 347 24.31 1.20 -23.97
CA ILE A 347 23.30 0.67 -24.87
C ILE A 347 21.92 0.80 -24.23
N PHE A 348 21.79 0.45 -22.95
CA PHE A 348 20.53 0.54 -22.20
C PHE A 348 19.98 1.98 -22.17
N PHE A 349 20.81 2.96 -21.79
CA PHE A 349 20.33 4.34 -21.72
C PHE A 349 20.12 4.98 -23.09
N ARG A 350 20.89 4.59 -24.09
CA ARG A 350 20.62 4.99 -25.48
C ARG A 350 19.26 4.49 -25.95
N SER A 351 19.00 3.19 -25.79
CA SER A 351 17.71 2.60 -26.18
C SER A 351 16.56 3.17 -25.36
N LEU A 352 16.79 3.50 -24.08
CA LEU A 352 15.81 4.19 -23.25
C LEU A 352 15.49 5.60 -23.78
N ARG A 353 16.50 6.37 -24.18
CA ARG A 353 16.30 7.68 -24.81
C ARG A 353 15.57 7.59 -26.13
N GLU A 354 15.93 6.63 -26.99
CA GLU A 354 15.24 6.37 -28.26
C GLU A 354 13.77 6.03 -28.04
N ARG A 355 13.44 5.19 -27.05
CA ARG A 355 12.07 4.89 -26.65
C ARG A 355 11.31 6.13 -26.18
N LEU A 356 11.95 6.98 -25.36
CA LEU A 356 11.34 8.20 -24.82
C LEU A 356 11.20 9.31 -25.88
N GLY A 357 11.96 9.24 -26.96
CA GLY A 357 12.03 10.29 -27.99
C GLY A 357 12.68 11.58 -27.51
N ASP A 358 13.17 11.65 -26.27
CA ASP A 358 13.78 12.85 -25.68
C ASP A 358 14.74 12.51 -24.54
N TYR A 359 15.49 13.52 -24.10
CA TYR A 359 16.39 13.47 -22.95
C TYR A 359 15.61 13.70 -21.64
N ILE A 360 16.01 13.03 -20.57
CA ILE A 360 15.44 13.26 -19.24
C ILE A 360 16.37 14.22 -18.46
N LYS A 361 15.86 15.41 -18.18
CA LYS A 361 16.58 16.40 -17.37
C LYS A 361 16.43 16.05 -15.89
N CYS A 362 17.48 15.45 -15.30
CA CYS A 362 17.56 15.19 -13.87
C CYS A 362 18.60 16.07 -13.19
N GLU A 363 18.37 16.43 -11.93
CA GLU A 363 19.33 17.23 -11.14
C GLU A 363 20.34 16.33 -10.42
N TYR A 364 19.89 15.15 -9.97
CA TYR A 364 20.66 14.25 -9.12
C TYR A 364 20.57 12.81 -9.59
N ILE A 365 21.71 12.11 -9.60
CA ILE A 365 21.74 10.65 -9.79
C ILE A 365 22.40 10.02 -8.57
N MET A 366 21.68 9.13 -7.92
CA MET A 366 22.20 8.36 -6.79
C MET A 366 22.56 6.94 -7.23
N THR A 367 23.84 6.58 -7.01
CA THR A 367 24.36 5.24 -7.26
C THR A 367 25.13 4.74 -6.03
N ASP A 368 25.61 3.51 -6.10
CA ASP A 368 26.75 3.07 -5.28
C ASP A 368 28.08 3.75 -5.75
N ASP A 369 29.21 3.24 -5.31
CA ASP A 369 30.51 3.84 -5.65
C ASP A 369 31.00 3.49 -7.06
N ASP A 370 30.37 2.54 -7.76
CA ASP A 370 30.66 2.22 -9.16
C ASP A 370 30.20 3.36 -10.08
N ALA A 371 31.11 3.86 -10.90
CA ALA A 371 30.83 4.98 -11.79
C ALA A 371 30.11 4.59 -13.08
N LYS A 372 29.99 3.30 -13.40
CA LYS A 372 29.49 2.81 -14.68
C LYS A 372 28.10 3.37 -15.04
N TYR A 373 27.18 3.39 -14.06
CA TYR A 373 25.82 3.90 -14.26
C TYR A 373 25.79 5.40 -14.51
N PHE A 374 26.51 6.16 -13.68
CA PHE A 374 26.58 7.61 -13.82
C PHE A 374 27.26 8.03 -15.13
N ASN A 375 28.39 7.41 -15.48
CA ASN A 375 29.09 7.71 -16.71
C ASN A 375 28.23 7.39 -17.94
N ALA A 376 27.59 6.24 -17.97
CA ALA A 376 26.72 5.85 -19.07
C ALA A 376 25.50 6.79 -19.20
N TRP A 377 24.89 7.17 -18.08
CA TRP A 377 23.81 8.15 -18.09
C TRP A 377 24.29 9.50 -18.66
N CYS A 378 25.42 10.02 -18.17
CA CYS A 378 25.96 11.28 -18.66
C CYS A 378 26.32 11.24 -20.16
N GLN A 379 26.75 10.09 -20.66
CA GLN A 379 27.09 9.93 -22.08
C GLN A 379 25.84 9.88 -22.97
N GLU A 380 24.76 9.21 -22.53
CA GLU A 380 23.63 8.89 -23.40
C GLU A 380 22.37 9.74 -23.13
N MET A 381 22.17 10.23 -21.90
CA MET A 381 20.94 10.90 -21.46
C MET A 381 21.12 12.39 -21.15
N VAL A 382 22.32 12.94 -21.30
CA VAL A 382 22.59 14.35 -21.00
C VAL A 382 22.85 15.12 -22.29
N LYS A 383 22.09 16.21 -22.48
CA LYS A 383 22.27 17.14 -23.60
C LYS A 383 23.06 18.37 -23.20
N ASP A 384 22.67 19.04 -22.12
CA ASP A 384 23.18 20.33 -21.70
C ASP A 384 23.94 20.26 -20.36
N GLU A 385 23.23 20.12 -19.26
CA GLU A 385 23.77 20.15 -17.90
C GLU A 385 23.90 18.73 -17.32
N LYS A 386 25.09 18.41 -16.80
CA LYS A 386 25.32 17.13 -16.14
C LYS A 386 24.66 17.13 -14.76
N PRO A 387 23.92 16.06 -14.44
CA PRO A 387 23.37 15.89 -13.10
C PRO A 387 24.51 15.74 -12.07
N ARG A 388 24.22 16.11 -10.84
CA ARG A 388 25.14 15.88 -9.74
C ARG A 388 25.08 14.44 -9.27
N ARG A 389 26.23 13.77 -9.20
CA ARG A 389 26.32 12.41 -8.67
C ARG A 389 26.24 12.42 -7.14
N LEU A 390 25.44 11.51 -6.59
CA LEU A 390 25.32 11.27 -5.16
C LEU A 390 25.65 9.80 -4.84
N LEU A 391 26.42 9.60 -3.78
CA LEU A 391 26.71 8.26 -3.26
C LEU A 391 25.71 7.91 -2.14
N CYS A 392 25.24 6.68 -2.13
CA CYS A 392 24.44 6.17 -1.03
C CYS A 392 25.22 6.20 0.29
N THR A 393 24.78 6.99 1.27
CA THR A 393 25.48 7.15 2.55
C THR A 393 25.56 5.84 3.35
N TRP A 394 24.64 4.91 3.15
CA TRP A 394 24.71 3.59 3.75
C TRP A 394 25.89 2.78 3.23
N HIS A 395 26.11 2.77 1.89
CA HIS A 395 27.26 2.12 1.26
C HIS A 395 28.59 2.78 1.67
N VAL A 396 28.62 4.10 1.75
CA VAL A 396 29.77 4.86 2.25
C VAL A 396 30.13 4.41 3.68
N ILE A 397 29.15 4.41 4.61
CA ILE A 397 29.37 3.98 5.99
C ILE A 397 29.78 2.49 6.07
N LYS A 398 29.18 1.65 5.25
CA LYS A 398 29.52 0.21 5.18
C LYS A 398 30.98 0.03 4.76
N ASN A 399 31.43 0.73 3.72
CA ASN A 399 32.81 0.69 3.23
C ASN A 399 33.79 1.19 4.29
N TRP A 400 33.48 2.32 4.97
CA TRP A 400 34.31 2.78 6.09
C TRP A 400 34.43 1.77 7.21
N ASN A 401 33.34 1.09 7.57
CA ASN A 401 33.36 0.03 8.59
C ASN A 401 34.21 -1.17 8.17
N ILE A 402 34.14 -1.59 6.90
CA ILE A 402 34.95 -2.70 6.38
C ILE A 402 36.44 -2.29 6.37
N GLN A 403 36.76 -1.15 5.80
CA GLN A 403 38.17 -0.69 5.69
C GLN A 403 38.74 -0.30 7.05
N GLY A 404 37.94 0.26 7.95
CA GLY A 404 38.37 0.53 9.32
C GLY A 404 38.72 -0.73 10.10
N ARG A 405 37.98 -1.83 9.88
CA ARG A 405 38.36 -3.14 10.47
C ARG A 405 39.69 -3.67 9.94
N ASN A 406 39.97 -3.43 8.68
CA ASN A 406 41.15 -3.96 8.01
C ASN A 406 42.41 -3.07 8.18
N LYS A 407 42.24 -1.76 8.33
CA LYS A 407 43.31 -0.77 8.29
C LYS A 407 43.60 -0.11 9.63
N ILE A 408 42.68 -0.10 10.59
CA ILE A 408 42.92 0.44 11.93
C ILE A 408 43.43 -0.69 12.82
N LYS A 409 44.63 -0.50 13.37
CA LYS A 409 45.28 -1.52 14.22
C LYS A 409 44.76 -1.50 15.65
N LYS A 410 44.59 -0.31 16.23
CA LYS A 410 44.14 -0.14 17.63
C LYS A 410 42.63 -0.35 17.76
N ILE A 411 42.21 -1.27 18.67
CA ILE A 411 40.80 -1.66 18.87
C ILE A 411 39.96 -0.49 19.37
N GLU A 412 40.52 0.35 20.25
CA GLU A 412 39.87 1.53 20.83
C GLU A 412 39.51 2.55 19.75
N ILE A 413 40.44 2.83 18.85
CA ILE A 413 40.25 3.75 17.71
C ILE A 413 39.22 3.20 16.75
N ARG A 414 39.25 1.88 16.47
CA ARG A 414 38.28 1.19 15.64
C ARG A 414 36.84 1.30 16.22
N LYS A 415 36.66 1.19 17.53
CA LYS A 415 35.34 1.39 18.17
C LYS A 415 34.82 2.82 18.02
N GLY A 416 35.69 3.81 18.16
CA GLY A 416 35.33 5.24 18.02
C GLY A 416 35.13 5.69 16.58
N MET A 417 35.78 5.03 15.60
CA MET A 417 35.78 5.42 14.18
C MET A 417 34.39 5.61 13.61
N LYS A 418 33.50 4.64 13.86
CA LYS A 418 32.12 4.67 13.34
C LYS A 418 31.33 5.90 13.81
N TYR A 419 31.52 6.30 15.05
CA TYR A 419 30.88 7.48 15.62
C TYR A 419 31.44 8.76 14.98
N ARG A 420 32.77 8.92 14.97
CA ARG A 420 33.46 10.12 14.42
C ARG A 420 33.15 10.31 12.92
N MET A 421 33.28 9.24 12.10
CA MET A 421 33.00 9.31 10.67
C MET A 421 31.51 9.61 10.39
N ARG A 422 30.58 9.08 11.19
CA ARG A 422 29.16 9.44 11.06
C ARG A 422 28.87 10.86 11.48
N HIS A 423 29.60 11.40 12.46
CA HIS A 423 29.48 12.79 12.87
C HIS A 423 29.92 13.73 11.76
N ILE A 424 31.09 13.49 11.16
CA ILE A 424 31.59 14.22 9.99
C ILE A 424 30.56 14.15 8.83
N LEU A 425 30.09 12.95 8.47
CA LEU A 425 29.13 12.77 7.38
C LEU A 425 27.86 13.58 7.57
N LYS A 426 27.34 13.62 8.82
CA LYS A 426 26.03 14.22 9.15
C LYS A 426 26.11 15.74 9.41
N GLU A 427 27.30 16.30 9.51
CA GLU A 427 27.42 17.74 9.70
C GLU A 427 26.85 18.48 8.51
N THR A 428 26.04 19.49 8.77
CA THR A 428 25.34 20.31 7.76
C THR A 428 25.97 21.65 7.51
N ASP A 429 26.81 22.12 8.43
CA ASP A 429 27.63 23.33 8.27
C ASP A 429 28.96 22.97 7.62
N GLN A 430 29.29 23.67 6.53
CA GLN A 430 30.54 23.39 5.76
C GLN A 430 31.81 23.71 6.54
N THR A 431 31.80 24.77 7.35
CA THR A 431 32.96 25.18 8.16
C THR A 431 33.23 24.14 9.24
N LYS A 432 32.18 23.75 9.98
CA LYS A 432 32.30 22.71 11.01
C LYS A 432 32.63 21.33 10.43
N PHE A 433 32.16 21.03 9.23
CA PHE A 433 32.55 19.80 8.54
C PHE A 433 34.06 19.76 8.28
N LEU A 434 34.65 20.89 7.83
CA LEU A 434 36.09 20.97 7.61
C LEU A 434 36.87 20.88 8.92
N GLU A 435 36.44 21.56 9.97
CA GLU A 435 37.03 21.48 11.33
C GLU A 435 37.04 20.03 11.82
N LEU A 436 35.90 19.36 11.81
CA LEU A 436 35.74 17.95 12.26
C LEU A 436 36.60 16.98 11.43
N LYS A 437 36.77 17.24 10.12
CA LYS A 437 37.65 16.47 9.24
C LYS A 437 39.11 16.65 9.67
N GLU A 438 39.59 17.90 9.85
CA GLU A 438 40.99 18.17 10.21
C GLU A 438 41.31 17.63 11.62
N GLU A 439 40.41 17.80 12.59
CA GLU A 439 40.53 17.20 13.93
C GLU A 439 40.68 15.67 13.86
N TYR A 440 39.87 15.04 13.01
CA TYR A 440 39.91 13.59 12.90
C TYR A 440 41.14 13.08 12.18
N PHE A 441 41.63 13.80 11.16
CA PHE A 441 42.85 13.46 10.45
C PHE A 441 44.07 13.60 11.38
N LYS A 442 44.16 14.70 12.11
CA LYS A 442 45.21 14.93 13.12
C LYS A 442 45.18 13.83 14.19
N TYR A 443 44.00 13.45 14.69
CA TYR A 443 43.84 12.34 15.63
C TYR A 443 44.36 11.02 15.05
N LEU A 444 44.10 10.70 13.78
CA LEU A 444 44.60 9.47 13.15
C LEU A 444 46.15 9.50 12.96
N GLU A 445 46.74 10.65 12.75
CA GLU A 445 48.19 10.86 12.67
C GLU A 445 48.86 10.69 14.03
N GLU A 446 48.33 11.31 15.08
CA GLU A 446 48.77 11.18 16.48
C GLU A 446 48.72 9.72 16.96
N GLU A 447 47.72 9.00 16.54
CA GLU A 447 47.53 7.57 16.87
C GLU A 447 48.28 6.62 15.93
N CYS A 448 49.02 7.13 14.93
CA CYS A 448 49.78 6.40 13.92
C CYS A 448 48.94 5.44 13.05
N GLU A 449 47.65 5.73 12.82
CA GLU A 449 46.78 4.94 11.95
C GLU A 449 46.80 5.40 10.48
N TYR A 450 48.00 5.49 9.93
CA TYR A 450 48.29 6.05 8.58
C TYR A 450 47.62 5.28 7.45
N ASP A 451 47.42 3.98 7.55
CA ASP A 451 46.81 3.17 6.50
C ASP A 451 45.35 3.55 6.27
N PHE A 452 44.61 3.83 7.34
CA PHE A 452 43.22 4.28 7.25
C PHE A 452 43.14 5.74 6.83
N LEU A 453 44.03 6.60 7.32
CA LEU A 453 44.11 7.98 6.90
C LEU A 453 44.35 8.10 5.39
N LYS A 454 45.34 7.40 4.84
CA LYS A 454 45.64 7.37 3.39
C LYS A 454 44.45 6.87 2.58
N TYR A 455 43.72 5.86 3.10
CA TYR A 455 42.50 5.38 2.47
C TYR A 455 41.42 6.45 2.39
N LEU A 456 41.18 7.17 3.49
CA LEU A 456 40.19 8.27 3.50
C LEU A 456 40.59 9.39 2.54
N GLN A 457 41.85 9.85 2.59
CA GLN A 457 42.35 10.89 1.71
C GLN A 457 42.23 10.50 0.24
N LYS A 458 42.58 9.26 -0.12
CA LYS A 458 42.56 8.77 -1.50
C LYS A 458 41.15 8.56 -2.05
N HIS A 459 40.18 8.09 -1.23
CA HIS A 459 38.90 7.62 -1.75
C HIS A 459 37.72 8.53 -1.44
N TYR A 460 37.80 9.38 -0.39
CA TYR A 460 36.67 10.18 0.04
C TYR A 460 36.96 11.69 0.14
N PHE A 461 38.20 12.07 0.38
CA PHE A 461 38.61 13.47 0.57
C PHE A 461 39.61 13.97 -0.49
N GLN A 462 39.71 13.29 -1.62
CA GLN A 462 40.66 13.62 -2.67
C GLN A 462 40.36 14.93 -3.40
N SER A 463 39.08 15.31 -3.48
CA SER A 463 38.62 16.55 -4.10
C SER A 463 37.31 17.03 -3.48
N ILE A 464 36.95 18.29 -3.72
CA ILE A 464 35.68 18.86 -3.25
C ILE A 464 34.51 18.20 -3.92
N GLU A 465 34.58 17.84 -5.20
CA GLU A 465 33.54 17.15 -5.95
C GLU A 465 33.26 15.79 -5.32
N ARG A 466 34.30 15.07 -4.89
CA ARG A 466 34.15 13.79 -4.21
C ARG A 466 33.49 13.92 -2.85
N ILE A 467 33.83 14.96 -2.09
CA ILE A 467 33.16 15.28 -0.80
C ILE A 467 31.69 15.61 -1.02
N MET A 468 31.39 16.40 -2.04
CA MET A 468 30.00 16.76 -2.40
C MET A 468 29.11 15.54 -2.72
N MET A 469 29.69 14.42 -3.17
CA MET A 469 28.93 13.21 -3.50
C MET A 469 28.34 12.49 -2.27
N TRP A 470 28.87 12.71 -1.06
CA TRP A 470 28.47 11.91 0.11
C TRP A 470 28.19 12.71 1.39
N SER A 471 28.75 13.91 1.59
CA SER A 471 28.59 14.70 2.81
C SER A 471 27.25 15.45 2.85
N HIS A 472 26.66 15.58 4.05
CA HIS A 472 25.35 16.20 4.23
C HIS A 472 25.39 17.72 4.07
N CYS A 473 26.49 18.39 4.39
CA CYS A 473 26.63 19.84 4.20
C CYS A 473 26.46 20.29 2.73
N TYR A 474 26.63 19.37 1.77
CA TYR A 474 26.35 19.60 0.35
C TYR A 474 25.06 18.95 -0.15
N ARG A 475 24.24 18.38 0.74
CA ARG A 475 22.95 17.72 0.40
C ARG A 475 21.73 18.44 0.96
N ILE A 476 21.90 19.67 1.41
CA ILE A 476 20.77 20.49 1.90
C ILE A 476 19.76 20.67 0.77
N ASN A 477 18.48 20.37 1.03
CA ASN A 477 17.35 20.45 0.09
C ASN A 477 17.42 19.51 -1.15
N VAL A 478 18.32 18.55 -1.15
CA VAL A 478 18.36 17.52 -2.22
C VAL A 478 17.22 16.52 -2.10
N GLY A 479 16.80 16.16 -0.89
CA GLY A 479 15.67 15.27 -0.65
C GLY A 479 16.01 13.77 -0.64
N ILE A 480 17.31 13.42 -0.78
CA ILE A 480 17.75 12.03 -0.72
C ILE A 480 19.15 11.90 -0.10
N ASN A 481 19.31 10.89 0.76
CA ASN A 481 20.61 10.57 1.35
C ASN A 481 21.04 9.11 1.21
N THR A 482 20.11 8.22 0.92
CA THR A 482 20.38 6.79 0.79
C THR A 482 19.60 6.18 -0.36
N ASN A 483 20.12 5.10 -0.92
CA ASN A 483 19.48 4.29 -1.96
C ASN A 483 18.52 3.22 -1.35
N MET A 484 18.05 3.44 -0.12
CA MET A 484 17.21 2.46 0.60
C MET A 484 15.92 2.09 -0.16
N ALA A 485 15.42 2.98 -1.02
CA ALA A 485 14.24 2.70 -1.83
C ALA A 485 14.48 1.53 -2.80
N ILE A 486 15.64 1.52 -3.50
CA ILE A 486 16.05 0.40 -4.37
C ILE A 486 16.39 -0.84 -3.54
N GLU A 487 17.12 -0.68 -2.43
CA GLU A 487 17.45 -1.81 -1.56
C GLU A 487 16.20 -2.47 -0.98
N SER A 488 15.20 -1.66 -0.59
CA SER A 488 13.89 -2.16 -0.17
C SER A 488 13.17 -2.88 -1.31
N LEU A 489 13.22 -2.34 -2.52
CA LEU A 489 12.68 -2.97 -3.72
C LEU A 489 13.38 -4.31 -4.02
N ASN A 490 14.70 -4.35 -3.95
CA ASN A 490 15.49 -5.57 -4.08
C ASN A 490 15.10 -6.64 -3.05
N LYS A 491 14.81 -6.24 -1.80
CA LYS A 491 14.28 -7.15 -0.78
C LYS A 491 12.89 -7.66 -1.14
N VAL A 492 11.99 -6.77 -1.62
CA VAL A 492 10.66 -7.18 -2.07
C VAL A 492 10.75 -8.18 -3.21
N ILE A 493 11.59 -7.93 -4.21
CA ILE A 493 11.83 -8.86 -5.31
C ILE A 493 12.32 -10.21 -4.77
N LYS A 494 13.42 -10.22 -4.02
CA LYS A 494 14.10 -11.47 -3.60
C LYS A 494 13.31 -12.27 -2.56
N TYR A 495 12.75 -11.62 -1.55
CA TYR A 495 12.17 -12.32 -0.40
C TYR A 495 10.65 -12.43 -0.47
N ASN A 496 9.95 -11.40 -0.95
CA ASN A 496 8.50 -11.44 -0.99
C ASN A 496 7.98 -12.10 -2.27
N LYS A 497 8.48 -11.65 -3.44
CA LYS A 497 8.03 -12.16 -4.74
C LYS A 497 8.67 -13.50 -5.05
N MET A 498 9.98 -13.59 -4.98
CA MET A 498 10.74 -14.84 -5.25
C MET A 498 10.73 -15.82 -4.08
N LYS A 499 10.28 -15.42 -2.87
CA LYS A 499 10.28 -16.22 -1.64
C LYS A 499 11.67 -16.82 -1.31
N GLY A 500 12.73 -16.05 -1.57
CA GLY A 500 14.14 -16.46 -1.37
C GLY A 500 14.68 -17.43 -2.43
N LYS A 501 13.92 -17.82 -3.43
CA LYS A 501 14.37 -18.72 -4.51
C LYS A 501 15.19 -17.95 -5.53
N GLN A 502 16.46 -18.31 -5.69
CA GLN A 502 17.38 -17.64 -6.64
C GLN A 502 17.34 -18.26 -8.07
N ASN A 503 16.56 -19.29 -8.30
CA ASN A 503 16.50 -20.05 -9.54
C ASN A 503 15.26 -19.72 -10.39
N LEU A 504 14.82 -18.47 -10.36
CA LEU A 504 13.70 -18.05 -11.18
C LEU A 504 14.11 -17.97 -12.66
N ARG A 505 13.26 -18.45 -13.56
CA ARG A 505 13.44 -18.31 -15.01
C ARG A 505 13.31 -16.85 -15.42
N ILE A 506 13.97 -16.43 -16.51
CA ILE A 506 13.96 -15.01 -16.95
C ILE A 506 12.53 -14.60 -17.35
N GLU A 507 11.78 -15.45 -18.06
CA GLU A 507 10.37 -15.16 -18.37
C GLU A 507 9.52 -14.90 -17.11
N LYS A 508 9.78 -15.65 -16.03
CA LYS A 508 9.09 -15.49 -14.75
C LYS A 508 9.56 -14.27 -13.97
N LEU A 509 10.81 -13.88 -14.15
CA LEU A 509 11.31 -12.64 -13.60
C LEU A 509 10.64 -11.44 -14.28
N LEU A 510 10.43 -11.47 -15.60
CA LEU A 510 9.69 -10.43 -16.33
C LEU A 510 8.24 -10.33 -15.82
N ASP A 511 7.51 -11.45 -15.73
CA ASP A 511 6.17 -11.49 -15.13
C ASP A 511 6.16 -10.86 -13.73
N LEU A 512 7.14 -11.22 -12.89
CA LEU A 512 7.27 -10.74 -11.52
C LEU A 512 7.54 -9.22 -11.46
N LEU A 513 8.36 -8.69 -12.35
CA LEU A 513 8.69 -7.27 -12.39
C LEU A 513 7.51 -6.43 -12.90
N GLU A 514 6.76 -6.94 -13.86
CA GLU A 514 5.51 -6.35 -14.34
C GLU A 514 4.47 -6.32 -13.22
N ASP A 515 4.22 -7.46 -12.54
CA ASP A 515 3.36 -7.55 -11.36
C ASP A 515 3.81 -6.61 -10.24
N LEU A 516 5.12 -6.39 -10.08
CA LEU A 516 5.65 -5.50 -9.08
C LEU A 516 5.27 -4.04 -9.34
N VAL A 517 5.31 -3.62 -10.61
CA VAL A 517 4.88 -2.28 -11.04
C VAL A 517 3.38 -2.12 -10.80
N GLN A 518 2.58 -3.09 -11.23
CA GLN A 518 1.13 -3.12 -11.00
C GLN A 518 0.79 -3.07 -9.50
N ASP A 519 1.46 -3.88 -8.67
CA ASP A 519 1.26 -3.88 -7.22
C ASP A 519 1.58 -2.51 -6.60
N LYS A 520 2.57 -1.80 -7.12
CA LYS A 520 2.93 -0.46 -6.66
C LYS A 520 1.82 0.55 -6.96
N MET A 521 1.23 0.48 -8.15
CA MET A 521 0.10 1.32 -8.54
C MET A 521 -1.11 1.03 -7.65
N TRP A 522 -1.51 -0.23 -7.56
CA TRP A 522 -2.64 -0.64 -6.73
C TRP A 522 -2.42 -0.35 -5.25
N LYS A 523 -1.17 -0.46 -4.77
CA LYS A 523 -0.87 -0.08 -3.40
C LYS A 523 -1.17 1.40 -3.15
N LYS A 524 -0.87 2.29 -4.09
CA LYS A 524 -1.17 3.72 -3.96
C LYS A 524 -2.68 3.95 -3.88
N ILE A 525 -3.48 3.33 -4.75
CA ILE A 525 -4.95 3.39 -4.70
C ILE A 525 -5.47 2.83 -3.38
N ILE A 526 -4.95 1.68 -2.96
CA ILE A 526 -5.35 1.05 -1.69
C ILE A 526 -5.00 1.92 -0.48
N ASP A 527 -3.83 2.57 -0.49
CA ASP A 527 -3.40 3.45 0.60
C ASP A 527 -4.26 4.73 0.67
N LEU A 528 -4.78 5.23 -0.45
CA LEU A 528 -5.74 6.34 -0.50
C LEU A 528 -7.10 5.92 0.08
N GLU A 529 -7.65 4.79 -0.37
CA GLU A 529 -8.96 4.27 0.08
C GLU A 529 -8.91 3.67 1.50
N ARG A 530 -7.78 3.06 1.87
CA ARG A 530 -7.55 2.39 3.15
C ARG A 530 -6.21 2.81 3.74
N PRO A 531 -6.10 4.03 4.30
CA PRO A 531 -4.85 4.53 4.84
C PRO A 531 -4.16 3.55 5.79
N ASN A 532 -2.91 3.21 5.51
CA ASN A 532 -2.16 2.22 6.26
C ASN A 532 -1.29 2.89 7.33
N ALA A 533 -1.70 2.80 8.60
CA ALA A 533 -0.96 3.32 9.75
C ALA A 533 0.48 2.76 9.90
N ASN A 534 0.76 1.63 9.28
CA ASN A 534 2.05 0.94 9.39
C ASN A 534 2.98 1.25 8.21
N SER A 535 2.63 2.16 7.30
CA SER A 535 3.60 2.62 6.29
C SER A 535 4.81 3.25 6.98
N TYR A 536 5.98 3.17 6.36
CA TYR A 536 7.19 3.77 6.91
C TYR A 536 7.01 5.28 7.16
N GLN A 537 6.43 5.99 6.19
CA GLN A 537 6.19 7.44 6.29
C GLN A 537 5.19 7.76 7.41
N SER A 538 4.06 7.04 7.49
CA SER A 538 3.08 7.22 8.56
C SER A 538 3.66 6.96 9.95
N ARG A 539 4.55 5.96 10.06
CA ARG A 539 5.24 5.67 11.31
C ARG A 539 6.22 6.78 11.68
N VAL A 540 7.06 7.21 10.73
CA VAL A 540 8.05 8.30 10.97
C VAL A 540 7.33 9.60 11.32
N GLY A 541 6.27 9.96 10.59
CA GLY A 541 5.47 11.14 10.87
C GLY A 541 4.81 11.09 12.25
N ARG A 542 4.28 9.93 12.66
CA ARG A 542 3.70 9.73 14.00
C ARG A 542 4.75 9.81 15.10
N GLU A 543 5.91 9.17 14.93
CA GLU A 543 7.00 9.27 15.89
C GLU A 543 7.49 10.71 16.03
N ALA A 544 7.55 11.47 14.94
CA ALA A 544 7.90 12.89 14.95
C ALA A 544 6.84 13.74 15.65
N HIS A 545 5.55 13.44 15.43
CA HIS A 545 4.43 14.10 16.12
C HIS A 545 4.47 13.86 17.63
N ILE A 546 4.61 12.60 18.06
CA ILE A 546 4.70 12.25 19.50
C ILE A 546 5.90 12.94 20.17
N LYS A 547 7.04 12.99 19.49
CA LYS A 547 8.21 13.74 19.99
C LYS A 547 7.96 15.24 20.06
N ALA A 548 7.24 15.79 19.08
CA ALA A 548 6.86 17.19 19.11
C ALA A 548 5.98 17.51 20.31
N GLU A 549 4.97 16.70 20.55
CA GLU A 549 4.02 16.86 21.63
C GLU A 549 4.69 16.73 23.02
N ASN A 550 5.56 15.74 23.20
CA ASN A 550 6.15 15.44 24.52
C ASN A 550 7.42 16.23 24.83
N GLU A 551 8.22 16.62 23.82
CA GLU A 551 9.57 17.14 24.05
C GLU A 551 9.80 18.56 23.52
N VAL A 552 9.03 19.03 22.53
CA VAL A 552 9.37 20.20 21.70
C VAL A 552 8.33 21.32 21.75
N LYS A 553 7.06 21.02 21.97
CA LYS A 553 5.93 21.98 21.87
C LYS A 553 6.10 23.26 22.68
N ASP A 554 6.73 23.15 23.87
CA ASP A 554 6.94 24.27 24.77
C ASP A 554 8.29 25.00 24.50
N LYS A 555 9.01 24.63 23.44
CA LYS A 555 10.31 25.19 23.05
C LYS A 555 10.22 26.00 21.74
N VAL A 556 9.02 26.42 21.38
CA VAL A 556 8.75 27.23 20.20
C VAL A 556 8.67 28.68 20.59
N ILE A 557 9.43 29.56 19.96
CA ILE A 557 9.38 31.01 20.10
C ILE A 557 8.93 31.58 18.76
N VAL A 558 7.87 32.35 18.75
CA VAL A 558 7.43 33.10 17.58
C VAL A 558 8.38 34.27 17.36
N LEU A 559 8.92 34.35 16.14
CA LEU A 559 9.65 35.51 15.64
C LEU A 559 8.69 36.37 14.82
N ASP A 560 9.15 37.41 14.15
CA ASP A 560 8.27 38.23 13.32
C ASP A 560 7.78 37.46 12.08
N SER A 561 6.54 37.75 11.64
CA SER A 561 5.94 37.41 10.33
C SER A 561 6.12 35.95 9.85
N GLY A 562 5.62 34.96 10.61
CA GLY A 562 5.57 33.57 10.11
C GLY A 562 6.88 32.80 10.26
N GLU A 563 7.85 33.29 11.01
CA GLU A 563 9.06 32.59 11.40
C GLU A 563 9.02 32.13 12.85
N PHE A 564 9.47 30.90 13.10
CA PHE A 564 9.48 30.28 14.41
C PHE A 564 10.87 29.75 14.74
N LYS A 565 11.32 30.03 15.95
CA LYS A 565 12.58 29.49 16.49
C LYS A 565 12.24 28.29 17.39
N VAL A 566 12.74 27.11 17.01
CA VAL A 566 12.48 25.86 17.73
C VAL A 566 13.79 25.29 18.27
N PHE A 567 13.91 25.13 19.60
CA PHE A 567 15.11 24.62 20.23
C PHE A 567 15.27 23.11 20.05
N SER A 568 16.50 22.68 19.81
CA SER A 568 16.86 21.26 19.72
C SER A 568 16.72 20.59 21.09
N THR A 569 16.16 19.36 21.12
CA THR A 569 16.13 18.52 22.32
C THR A 569 17.40 17.70 22.52
N SER A 570 18.19 17.52 21.45
CA SER A 570 19.38 16.66 21.45
C SER A 570 20.69 17.40 21.63
N VAL A 571 20.72 18.71 21.38
CA VAL A 571 21.94 19.55 21.50
C VAL A 571 21.58 20.83 22.21
N SER A 572 22.16 21.06 23.38
CA SER A 572 21.92 22.26 24.16
C SER A 572 22.37 23.51 23.38
N GLY A 573 21.57 24.57 23.43
CA GLY A 573 21.83 25.84 22.74
C GLY A 573 21.57 25.87 21.25
N LYS A 574 21.37 24.71 20.59
CA LYS A 574 21.05 24.65 19.15
C LYS A 574 19.57 24.90 18.93
N PHE A 575 19.24 25.65 17.91
CA PHE A 575 17.87 25.87 17.45
C PHE A 575 17.77 25.73 15.92
N TYR A 576 16.54 25.63 15.44
CA TYR A 576 16.23 25.61 14.01
C TYR A 576 15.14 26.63 13.72
N ILE A 577 15.25 27.32 12.59
CA ILE A 577 14.22 28.21 12.09
C ILE A 577 13.22 27.39 11.28
N VAL A 578 11.96 27.60 11.57
CA VAL A 578 10.81 27.07 10.83
C VAL A 578 10.06 28.27 10.25
N LYS A 579 9.84 28.28 8.94
CA LYS A 579 9.18 29.36 8.22
C LYS A 579 7.86 28.86 7.64
N TYR A 580 6.83 29.66 7.74
CA TYR A 580 5.56 29.41 7.06
C TYR A 580 5.74 29.56 5.54
N ASN A 581 5.08 28.73 4.76
CA ASN A 581 5.12 28.76 3.30
C ASN A 581 3.73 29.15 2.75
N GLU A 582 3.58 30.40 2.38
CA GLU A 582 2.34 30.97 1.83
C GLU A 582 1.89 30.34 0.49
N MET A 583 2.81 29.70 -0.22
CA MET A 583 2.52 29.06 -1.52
C MET A 583 1.89 27.67 -1.38
N CYS A 584 1.75 27.16 -0.17
CA CYS A 584 1.16 25.85 0.06
C CYS A 584 -0.35 25.98 0.23
N ASP A 585 -1.07 25.26 -0.62
CA ASP A 585 -2.52 25.10 -0.53
C ASP A 585 -2.90 24.33 0.76
N ASP A 586 -3.91 24.82 1.48
CA ASP A 586 -4.44 24.16 2.70
C ASP A 586 -5.03 22.77 2.42
N GLU A 587 -5.39 22.49 1.15
CA GLU A 587 -5.81 21.16 0.70
C GLU A 587 -4.66 20.17 0.49
N CYS A 588 -3.40 20.61 0.55
CA CYS A 588 -2.24 19.75 0.34
C CYS A 588 -2.19 18.60 1.35
N ARG A 589 -2.12 17.37 0.85
CA ARG A 589 -2.06 16.14 1.68
C ARG A 589 -0.74 15.37 1.56
N THR A 590 0.26 15.96 0.91
CA THR A 590 1.59 15.35 0.75
C THR A 590 2.28 15.19 2.10
N LEU A 591 2.63 13.97 2.47
CA LEU A 591 3.21 13.61 3.77
C LEU A 591 2.49 14.29 4.94
N TYR A 592 1.16 14.19 4.94
CA TYR A 592 0.26 14.93 5.83
C TYR A 592 0.10 14.25 7.20
N CYS A 593 0.00 15.06 8.24
CA CYS A 593 -0.32 14.62 9.60
C CYS A 593 -1.77 14.99 9.97
N ASP A 594 -2.63 14.00 10.13
CA ASP A 594 -4.03 14.19 10.48
C ASP A 594 -4.23 14.82 11.86
N GLN A 595 -3.31 14.64 12.80
CA GLN A 595 -3.39 15.19 14.15
C GLN A 595 -3.06 16.68 14.20
N CYS A 596 -1.99 17.09 13.52
CA CYS A 596 -1.57 18.49 13.42
C CYS A 596 -2.27 19.27 12.33
N LYS A 597 -2.92 18.58 11.35
CA LYS A 597 -3.48 19.17 10.14
C LYS A 597 -2.42 19.93 9.31
N VAL A 598 -1.21 19.36 9.20
CA VAL A 598 -0.07 19.97 8.51
C VAL A 598 0.53 18.99 7.51
N CYS A 599 0.82 19.49 6.29
CA CYS A 599 1.59 18.80 5.26
C CYS A 599 3.07 19.18 5.32
N ILE A 600 3.92 18.48 4.57
CA ILE A 600 5.36 18.80 4.52
C ILE A 600 5.67 20.15 3.89
N HIS A 601 4.78 20.70 3.07
CA HIS A 601 5.00 21.95 2.34
C HIS A 601 4.54 23.19 3.11
N LYS A 602 3.68 23.04 4.13
CA LYS A 602 3.12 24.16 4.87
C LYS A 602 4.17 24.98 5.63
N TYR A 603 5.26 24.32 6.04
CA TYR A 603 6.40 24.97 6.70
C TYR A 603 7.71 24.45 6.15
N GLN A 604 8.73 25.29 6.12
CA GLN A 604 10.10 24.95 5.79
C GLN A 604 10.94 24.95 7.06
N CYS A 605 11.66 23.86 7.34
CA CYS A 605 12.50 23.72 8.52
C CYS A 605 13.97 23.53 8.14
N GLN A 606 14.89 24.16 8.86
CA GLN A 606 16.33 24.02 8.62
C GLN A 606 16.94 22.72 9.17
N CYS A 607 16.16 21.87 9.87
CA CYS A 607 16.71 20.66 10.49
C CYS A 607 17.04 19.57 9.46
N PRO A 608 18.01 18.67 9.75
CA PRO A 608 18.43 17.62 8.82
C PRO A 608 17.33 16.61 8.46
N GLU A 609 16.34 16.40 9.31
CA GLU A 609 15.22 15.53 8.99
C GLU A 609 14.39 16.09 7.84
N TYR A 610 14.18 17.39 7.81
CA TYR A 610 13.48 18.08 6.74
C TYR A 610 14.38 18.28 5.51
N THR A 611 15.56 18.92 5.68
CA THR A 611 16.40 19.35 4.55
C THR A 611 17.10 18.21 3.83
N ILE A 612 17.44 17.12 4.52
CA ILE A 612 18.18 15.97 3.96
C ILE A 612 17.25 14.80 3.60
N LYS A 613 16.24 14.51 4.46
CA LYS A 613 15.39 13.33 4.29
C LYS A 613 14.04 13.64 3.67
N THR A 614 13.67 14.92 3.55
CA THR A 614 12.33 15.36 3.13
C THR A 614 11.24 14.65 3.93
N ALA A 615 11.33 14.74 5.27
CA ALA A 615 10.37 14.16 6.19
C ALA A 615 9.72 15.25 7.04
N LEU A 616 8.45 15.07 7.37
CA LEU A 616 7.74 15.96 8.28
C LEU A 616 8.36 15.83 9.68
N CYS A 617 9.15 16.81 10.07
CA CYS A 617 9.99 16.74 11.26
C CYS A 617 9.24 17.20 12.53
N LYS A 618 9.75 16.81 13.71
CA LYS A 618 9.18 17.20 15.01
C LYS A 618 9.08 18.72 15.22
N HIS A 619 9.93 19.52 14.57
CA HIS A 619 9.91 20.97 14.72
C HIS A 619 8.69 21.58 13.98
N ILE A 620 8.35 21.08 12.79
CA ILE A 620 7.14 21.50 12.06
C ILE A 620 5.89 21.09 12.85
N HIS A 621 5.85 19.86 13.39
CA HIS A 621 4.74 19.44 14.26
C HIS A 621 4.60 20.33 15.50
N ALA A 622 5.73 20.72 16.12
CA ALA A 622 5.72 21.58 17.31
C ALA A 622 5.17 22.98 17.02
N VAL A 623 5.54 23.58 15.87
CA VAL A 623 4.99 24.85 15.40
C VAL A 623 3.49 24.73 15.16
N ALA A 624 3.04 23.74 14.42
CA ALA A 624 1.62 23.51 14.16
C ALA A 624 0.79 23.25 15.43
N LEU A 625 1.38 22.62 16.45
CA LEU A 625 0.76 22.45 17.77
C LEU A 625 0.74 23.74 18.59
N ALA A 626 1.76 24.60 18.46
CA ALA A 626 1.83 25.88 19.16
C ALA A 626 0.80 26.87 18.59
N GLU A 627 0.65 26.93 17.26
CA GLU A 627 -0.36 27.79 16.61
C GLU A 627 -1.79 27.41 17.00
N LYS A 628 -2.11 26.13 17.03
CA LYS A 628 -3.44 25.67 17.51
C LYS A 628 -3.77 26.08 18.94
N ARG A 629 -2.76 26.40 19.76
CA ARG A 629 -2.96 26.87 21.12
C ARG A 629 -3.15 28.38 21.19
N SER A 630 -2.51 29.13 20.29
CA SER A 630 -2.67 30.58 20.25
C SER A 630 -4.06 31.00 19.75
N ASP A 631 -4.71 30.21 18.89
CA ASP A 631 -6.09 30.43 18.46
C ASP A 631 -7.13 30.33 19.60
N PHE A 632 -6.75 29.75 20.77
CA PHE A 632 -7.61 29.65 21.95
C PHE A 632 -7.47 30.86 22.93
N VAL A 633 -6.58 31.81 22.69
CA VAL A 633 -6.24 32.87 23.62
C VAL A 633 -6.71 34.27 23.20
N VAL A 634 -7.31 34.44 22.02
CA VAL A 634 -7.75 35.76 21.54
C VAL A 634 -9.23 35.76 21.19
N GLY A 635 -10.04 36.33 22.05
CA GLY A 635 -11.28 36.99 21.72
C GLY A 635 -12.38 36.88 22.76
N PRO A 636 -12.98 38.00 23.21
CA PRO A 636 -14.20 37.96 23.99
C PRO A 636 -15.38 37.63 23.12
N GLU A 637 -16.32 36.95 23.74
CA GLU A 637 -17.61 36.51 23.22
C GLU A 637 -18.32 37.57 22.37
N SER A 638 -18.76 37.22 21.20
CA SER A 638 -19.93 37.74 20.56
C SER A 638 -20.77 36.59 20.04
N ASP A 639 -21.97 36.48 20.62
CA ASP A 639 -23.04 35.61 20.20
C ASP A 639 -23.34 35.77 18.72
N GLU A 640 -23.39 34.65 18.01
CA GLU A 640 -24.26 34.22 16.93
C GLU A 640 -23.49 33.20 16.09
N SER A 641 -23.67 31.93 16.44
CA SER A 641 -23.22 30.80 15.59
C SER A 641 -24.32 30.48 14.59
N PRO A 642 -24.07 30.59 13.27
CA PRO A 642 -24.82 29.81 12.31
C PRO A 642 -24.42 28.35 12.48
N LEU A 643 -25.39 27.47 12.59
CA LEU A 643 -25.24 26.02 12.48
C LEU A 643 -24.53 25.70 11.16
N CYS A 644 -23.24 25.48 11.20
CA CYS A 644 -22.51 24.87 10.07
C CYS A 644 -22.96 23.42 9.98
N ILE A 645 -23.76 23.14 8.97
CA ILE A 645 -23.89 21.80 8.41
C ILE A 645 -22.47 21.46 7.95
N ASP A 646 -21.84 20.45 8.55
CA ASP A 646 -20.56 19.89 8.07
C ASP A 646 -20.74 19.43 6.64
N GLU A 647 -20.30 20.23 5.69
CA GLU A 647 -20.08 19.77 4.32
C GLU A 647 -19.05 18.62 4.37
N PRO A 648 -19.21 17.56 3.55
CA PRO A 648 -18.27 16.47 3.49
C PRO A 648 -16.88 17.03 3.21
N SER A 649 -15.92 16.73 4.09
CA SER A 649 -14.59 17.32 4.10
C SER A 649 -13.96 17.26 2.70
N THR A 650 -13.46 18.40 2.19
CA THR A 650 -12.76 18.58 0.92
C THR A 650 -11.62 17.57 0.70
N SER A 651 -11.06 17.00 1.78
CA SER A 651 -10.09 15.93 1.72
C SER A 651 -10.61 14.65 1.05
N ARG A 652 -11.90 14.36 1.14
CA ARG A 652 -12.53 13.22 0.44
C ARG A 652 -12.65 13.48 -1.06
N VAL A 653 -13.04 14.69 -1.44
CA VAL A 653 -13.17 15.07 -2.86
C VAL A 653 -11.83 14.99 -3.57
N ARG A 654 -10.75 15.45 -2.93
CA ARG A 654 -9.40 15.39 -3.51
C ARG A 654 -8.86 13.96 -3.60
N ASN A 655 -9.07 13.14 -2.57
CA ASN A 655 -8.72 11.72 -2.62
C ASN A 655 -9.52 10.98 -3.71
N GLN A 656 -10.78 11.33 -3.91
CA GLN A 656 -11.60 10.76 -4.96
C GLN A 656 -11.09 11.17 -6.35
N ASN A 657 -10.75 12.44 -6.57
CA ASN A 657 -10.15 12.91 -7.82
C ASN A 657 -8.82 12.22 -8.13
N GLU A 658 -7.97 11.99 -7.12
CA GLU A 658 -6.72 11.23 -7.29
C GLU A 658 -7.00 9.76 -7.65
N VAL A 659 -7.99 9.14 -7.03
CA VAL A 659 -8.44 7.77 -7.35
C VAL A 659 -9.03 7.72 -8.76
N ASP A 660 -9.87 8.68 -9.13
CA ASP A 660 -10.50 8.77 -10.45
C ASP A 660 -9.44 8.97 -11.54
N ASN A 661 -8.44 9.83 -11.34
CA ASN A 661 -7.30 10.00 -12.23
C ASN A 661 -6.50 8.69 -12.39
N PHE A 662 -6.25 7.94 -11.32
CA PHE A 662 -5.61 6.63 -11.40
C PHE A 662 -6.48 5.60 -12.11
N ILE A 663 -7.79 5.64 -11.91
CA ILE A 663 -8.74 4.76 -12.60
C ILE A 663 -8.74 5.05 -14.10
N GLU A 664 -8.76 6.34 -14.50
CA GLU A 664 -8.64 6.74 -15.90
C GLU A 664 -7.33 6.25 -16.51
N GLU A 665 -6.21 6.43 -15.81
CA GLU A 665 -4.90 5.94 -16.21
C GLU A 665 -4.87 4.42 -16.43
N ILE A 666 -5.47 3.66 -15.52
CA ILE A 666 -5.57 2.19 -15.63
C ILE A 666 -6.52 1.81 -16.76
N THR A 667 -7.64 2.51 -16.89
CA THR A 667 -8.64 2.24 -17.94
C THR A 667 -8.09 2.54 -19.33
N GLU A 668 -7.33 3.63 -19.51
CA GLU A 668 -6.63 3.93 -20.76
C GLU A 668 -5.61 2.83 -21.10
N SER A 669 -4.82 2.39 -20.13
CA SER A 669 -3.86 1.29 -20.33
C SER A 669 -4.53 -0.06 -20.66
N GLN A 670 -5.77 -0.26 -20.23
CA GLN A 670 -6.56 -1.48 -20.49
C GLN A 670 -7.40 -1.38 -21.78
N ASN A 671 -7.89 -0.19 -22.14
CA ASN A 671 -8.71 0.05 -23.34
C ASN A 671 -7.91 -0.05 -24.65
N THR A 672 -6.59 0.07 -24.61
CA THR A 672 -5.72 -0.23 -25.74
C THR A 672 -5.74 -1.74 -26.10
N VAL A 673 -6.40 -2.57 -25.31
CA VAL A 673 -6.51 -4.05 -25.49
C VAL A 673 -7.85 -4.50 -26.07
N SER A 674 -8.86 -3.63 -26.26
CA SER A 674 -10.15 -4.02 -26.83
C SER A 674 -10.16 -3.99 -28.37
N ILE A 675 -9.19 -4.65 -29.00
CA ILE A 675 -9.39 -5.18 -30.34
C ILE A 675 -10.25 -6.46 -30.16
N ASP A 676 -11.40 -6.49 -30.84
CA ASP A 676 -12.28 -7.65 -30.86
C ASP A 676 -11.46 -8.95 -30.99
N PRO A 677 -11.63 -9.93 -30.09
CA PRO A 677 -10.88 -11.18 -30.11
C PRO A 677 -10.94 -11.92 -31.46
N SER A 678 -11.99 -11.73 -32.26
CA SER A 678 -12.13 -12.29 -33.58
C SER A 678 -11.18 -11.63 -34.58
N THR A 679 -11.04 -10.30 -34.57
CA THR A 679 -10.15 -9.55 -35.46
C THR A 679 -8.68 -9.81 -35.12
N LYS A 680 -8.35 -9.92 -33.82
CA LYS A 680 -6.99 -10.24 -33.38
C LYS A 680 -6.59 -11.66 -33.79
N ARG A 681 -7.53 -12.61 -33.74
CA ARG A 681 -7.29 -14.00 -34.18
C ARG A 681 -7.06 -14.08 -35.68
N GLU A 682 -7.82 -13.36 -36.50
CA GLU A 682 -7.64 -13.28 -37.94
C GLU A 682 -6.32 -12.62 -38.36
N THR A 683 -5.91 -11.57 -37.67
CA THR A 683 -4.64 -10.86 -37.92
C THR A 683 -3.46 -11.78 -37.62
N VAL A 684 -3.46 -12.46 -36.45
CA VAL A 684 -2.41 -13.43 -36.09
C VAL A 684 -2.37 -14.61 -37.08
N LEU A 685 -3.53 -15.10 -37.55
CA LEU A 685 -3.58 -16.17 -38.54
C LEU A 685 -3.04 -15.71 -39.89
N LYS A 686 -3.35 -14.50 -40.34
CA LYS A 686 -2.80 -13.91 -41.58
C LYS A 686 -1.29 -13.73 -41.51
N ASP A 687 -0.78 -13.19 -40.43
CA ASP A 687 0.65 -12.99 -40.21
C ASP A 687 1.41 -14.31 -40.11
N THR A 688 0.86 -15.30 -39.40
CA THR A 688 1.45 -16.63 -39.30
C THR A 688 1.45 -17.31 -40.64
N PHE A 689 0.38 -17.18 -41.45
CA PHE A 689 0.29 -17.71 -42.77
C PHE A 689 1.29 -17.07 -43.74
N LEU A 690 1.49 -15.75 -43.67
CA LEU A 690 2.49 -15.03 -44.46
C LEU A 690 3.92 -15.47 -44.12
N LYS A 691 4.21 -15.60 -42.81
CA LYS A 691 5.51 -16.13 -42.35
C LYS A 691 5.75 -17.57 -42.80
N LEU A 692 4.76 -18.44 -42.69
CA LEU A 692 4.86 -19.81 -43.19
C LEU A 692 5.06 -19.88 -44.72
N LYS A 693 4.44 -18.98 -45.47
CA LYS A 693 4.58 -18.90 -46.92
C LYS A 693 5.95 -18.39 -47.38
N SER A 694 6.70 -17.71 -46.52
CA SER A 694 8.05 -17.21 -46.82
C SER A 694 9.18 -18.19 -46.48
N LEU A 695 8.86 -19.34 -45.88
CA LEU A 695 9.82 -20.40 -45.57
C LEU A 695 10.11 -21.25 -46.84
N ASP A 696 11.28 -21.85 -46.88
CA ASP A 696 11.57 -22.88 -47.85
C ASP A 696 10.79 -24.20 -47.57
N ASP A 697 10.72 -25.09 -48.52
CA ASP A 697 9.91 -26.31 -48.41
C ASP A 697 10.32 -27.19 -47.21
N GLU A 698 11.60 -27.27 -46.88
CA GLU A 698 12.11 -28.07 -45.76
C GLU A 698 11.74 -27.45 -44.39
N GLU A 699 11.90 -26.15 -44.24
CA GLU A 699 11.53 -25.41 -43.02
C GLU A 699 10.02 -25.36 -42.86
N PHE A 700 9.25 -25.21 -43.95
CA PHE A 700 7.80 -25.23 -43.92
C PHE A 700 7.26 -26.55 -43.36
N TYR A 701 7.73 -27.70 -43.90
CA TYR A 701 7.27 -29.01 -43.44
C TYR A 701 7.68 -29.28 -41.97
N LYS A 702 8.88 -28.86 -41.53
CA LYS A 702 9.30 -28.94 -40.14
C LYS A 702 8.37 -28.14 -39.24
N MET A 703 7.98 -26.94 -39.64
CA MET A 703 7.10 -26.08 -38.85
C MET A 703 5.67 -26.63 -38.78
N VAL A 704 5.15 -27.15 -39.88
CA VAL A 704 3.83 -27.82 -39.92
C VAL A 704 3.82 -29.05 -39.02
N GLU A 705 4.91 -29.84 -38.96
CA GLU A 705 5.01 -30.98 -38.04
C GLU A 705 4.98 -30.55 -36.58
N ILE A 706 5.66 -29.45 -36.21
CA ILE A 706 5.65 -28.88 -34.87
C ILE A 706 4.24 -28.40 -34.50
N ILE A 707 3.57 -27.71 -35.40
CA ILE A 707 2.19 -27.22 -35.18
C ILE A 707 1.25 -28.42 -34.97
N ASN A 708 1.33 -29.46 -35.79
CA ASN A 708 0.51 -30.65 -35.66
C ASN A 708 0.78 -31.42 -34.34
N LYS A 709 2.05 -31.58 -33.96
CA LYS A 709 2.42 -32.17 -32.65
C LYS A 709 1.86 -31.37 -31.48
N THR A 710 1.93 -30.06 -31.57
CA THR A 710 1.41 -29.16 -30.50
C THR A 710 -0.11 -29.19 -30.42
N TYR A 711 -0.80 -29.21 -31.59
CA TYR A 711 -2.24 -29.33 -31.68
C TYR A 711 -2.73 -30.67 -31.10
N ASN A 712 -2.13 -31.79 -31.52
CA ASN A 712 -2.48 -33.11 -31.03
C ASN A 712 -2.22 -33.27 -29.51
N SER A 713 -1.13 -32.72 -29.01
CA SER A 713 -0.84 -32.67 -27.58
C SER A 713 -1.88 -31.83 -26.78
N SER A 714 -2.39 -30.73 -27.35
CA SER A 714 -3.42 -29.91 -26.73
C SER A 714 -4.78 -30.60 -26.72
N GLN A 715 -5.12 -31.36 -27.76
CA GLN A 715 -6.35 -32.17 -27.86
C GLN A 715 -6.32 -33.35 -26.88
N ALA A 716 -5.18 -34.05 -26.76
CA ALA A 716 -4.99 -35.12 -25.79
C ALA A 716 -5.17 -34.61 -24.34
N LYS A 717 -4.68 -33.39 -24.02
CA LYS A 717 -4.91 -32.76 -22.72
C LYS A 717 -6.37 -32.37 -22.47
N LYS A 718 -7.12 -31.99 -23.52
CA LYS A 718 -8.57 -31.73 -23.42
C LYS A 718 -9.35 -33.02 -23.15
N THR A 719 -9.03 -34.09 -23.82
CA THR A 719 -9.66 -35.40 -23.64
C THR A 719 -9.40 -35.96 -22.24
N GLN A 720 -8.17 -35.87 -21.72
CA GLN A 720 -7.85 -36.26 -20.35
C GLN A 720 -8.59 -35.40 -19.30
N ARG A 721 -8.85 -34.12 -19.57
CA ARG A 721 -9.64 -33.26 -18.67
C ARG A 721 -11.12 -33.68 -18.65
N VAL A 722 -11.70 -34.10 -19.74
CA VAL A 722 -13.07 -34.59 -19.81
C VAL A 722 -13.22 -35.94 -19.12
N GLU A 723 -12.26 -36.84 -19.24
CA GLU A 723 -12.28 -38.13 -18.53
C GLU A 723 -12.09 -37.98 -17.02
N LYS A 724 -11.22 -37.06 -16.54
CA LYS A 724 -11.06 -36.78 -15.11
C LYS A 724 -12.34 -36.19 -14.45
N ARG A 725 -13.24 -35.58 -15.23
CA ARG A 725 -14.54 -35.11 -14.71
C ARG A 725 -15.56 -36.22 -14.45
N LYS A 726 -15.33 -37.44 -14.94
CA LYS A 726 -16.20 -38.61 -14.75
C LYS A 726 -15.80 -39.51 -13.57
N ILE A 727 -14.74 -39.20 -12.83
CA ILE A 727 -14.37 -39.97 -11.63
C ILE A 727 -15.27 -39.52 -10.48
N GLU A 728 -16.05 -40.46 -9.97
CA GLU A 728 -16.99 -40.27 -8.84
C GLU A 728 -16.28 -39.75 -7.58
N LYS A 729 -17.02 -38.95 -6.82
CA LYS A 729 -16.57 -38.37 -5.55
C LYS A 729 -16.05 -39.45 -4.60
N GLN A 730 -14.78 -39.42 -4.23
CA GLN A 730 -14.28 -40.21 -3.12
C GLN A 730 -14.89 -39.69 -1.82
N LEU A 731 -15.65 -40.56 -1.16
CA LEU A 731 -16.19 -40.33 0.18
C LEU A 731 -15.06 -40.52 1.21
N TYR A 732 -14.69 -39.43 1.87
CA TYR A 732 -13.77 -39.49 3.02
C TYR A 732 -14.59 -39.73 4.28
N TYR A 733 -14.33 -40.87 4.94
CA TYR A 733 -14.81 -41.12 6.31
C TYR A 733 -13.78 -40.57 7.30
N PRO A 734 -14.17 -39.70 8.25
CA PRO A 734 -13.25 -39.25 9.28
C PRO A 734 -13.00 -40.39 10.28
N ASN A 735 -11.74 -40.78 10.47
CA ASN A 735 -11.34 -41.61 11.58
C ASN A 735 -11.61 -40.88 12.90
N LYS A 736 -12.50 -41.40 13.69
CA LYS A 736 -12.64 -41.05 15.11
C LYS A 736 -11.42 -41.58 15.84
N LYS A 737 -10.60 -40.71 16.41
CA LYS A 737 -9.93 -40.88 17.70
C LYS A 737 -9.88 -39.54 18.41
#